data_e17fe883354f481f898e4949063e0f5e
#
_entry.id   e17fe883354f481f898e4949063e0f5e
#
_cell.length_a   1.000
_cell.length_b   1.000
_cell.length_c   1.000
_cell.angle_alpha   90.00
_cell.angle_beta   90.00
_cell.angle_gamma   90.00
#
_symmetry.space_group_name_H-M   'P 1'
#
loop_
_entity.id
_entity.type
_entity.pdbx_description
1 polymer ?
#
loop_
_entity_poly.entity_id
_entity_poly.type
_entity_poly.pdbx_seq_one_letter_code
_entity_poly.pdbx_strand_id
1 'polypeptide(L)'
;MSPDYRSIQRILVANRGEIACRVMRSARALGIGSVAVHSDIDRHARHVAEADIAVDLGGAKPADSYLRGERIIAAALASGAQAIHPGYGFLSENADFARACEEAGLLFLGPPAAAIDAMGSKSAAKALMEEAGVPLVPGYHGEAQDAETFRREAGRIGYPVLLKAAAGGGGKGMKVVEHEAELAEALSSAQREAKAAFGDARMLVEKYLLKPRHVEIQVFADRHGHCLYLNERDCSIQRRHQKVVEEAPAPGLGAELRRAMGEAAVRAAQAIGYVGAGTVEFLLDERGQFFFMEMNTRLQVEHPVTEAITCLDLVAWQIRVARGEALPLTQEQVPLNGHAIEVRLYAEDPEGGFLPASGRLALYREAAAGPGRRVDSGVREGDEVSPFYDPMLAKLIAWGETREEARQRLLAMLAETSVGGLRTNLAFLRRILGHPAFAAAELDTGFIARHQDDLLPAPQALPEHFWQAAADAWLQSEAGYRRDDDPYSPWSRNDGWRSALARESDLMLRCRDERRCVRLRHASPSQYRLDGDDLVSRVDGVTRRSAALRRGRQLFLEWEGELLAVEAVDPIAEAEAAHAHQGGLSAPMNGSIVRVLVEPGQTVEAGATLVVLEAMKMEHSIRAPHAGVVKALYCSEGELVEEGTPLVELDENQA
;
A
#
# COMPACT_ATOMS: atom_id res chain seq x y z
N MET A 1 28.08 3.29 -32.90
CA MET A 1 26.69 3.02 -32.47
C MET A 1 26.38 1.61 -32.95
N SER A 2 25.83 0.73 -32.06
CA SER A 2 25.32 -0.58 -32.47
C SER A 2 24.25 -0.38 -33.54
N PRO A 3 24.16 -1.25 -34.58
CA PRO A 3 23.11 -1.14 -35.59
C PRO A 3 21.68 -1.17 -35.07
N ASP A 4 21.47 -1.59 -33.81
CA ASP A 4 20.17 -1.71 -33.15
C ASP A 4 19.85 -0.58 -32.16
N TYR A 5 20.68 0.50 -32.10
CA TYR A 5 20.43 1.62 -31.19
C TYR A 5 19.18 2.41 -31.61
N ARG A 6 18.19 2.49 -30.68
CA ARG A 6 16.95 3.23 -30.86
C ARG A 6 16.96 4.49 -30.02
N SER A 7 16.79 5.64 -30.65
CA SER A 7 16.70 6.92 -29.94
C SER A 7 15.36 7.01 -29.22
N ILE A 8 15.38 7.33 -27.92
CA ILE A 8 14.21 7.64 -27.11
C ILE A 8 14.36 9.08 -26.62
N GLN A 9 13.52 9.97 -27.10
CA GLN A 9 13.46 11.37 -26.70
C GLN A 9 12.25 11.66 -25.79
N ARG A 10 11.21 10.81 -25.84
CA ARG A 10 10.01 10.95 -25.04
C ARG A 10 9.45 9.59 -24.67
N ILE A 11 9.03 9.46 -23.40
CA ILE A 11 8.44 8.24 -22.82
C ILE A 11 7.05 8.58 -22.32
N LEU A 12 6.03 7.77 -22.67
CA LEU A 12 4.76 7.76 -21.99
C LEU A 12 4.83 6.80 -20.79
N VAL A 13 4.39 7.27 -19.62
CA VAL A 13 4.27 6.43 -18.41
C VAL A 13 2.83 5.97 -18.29
N ALA A 14 2.61 4.67 -18.57
CA ALA A 14 1.28 4.04 -18.51
C ALA A 14 0.91 3.64 -17.08
N ASN A 15 1.02 4.57 -16.16
CA ASN A 15 0.77 4.36 -14.73
C ASN A 15 0.45 5.69 -14.03
N ARG A 16 0.23 5.64 -12.72
CA ARG A 16 -0.15 6.78 -11.87
C ARG A 16 0.67 6.78 -10.55
N GLY A 17 0.44 7.83 -9.76
CA GLY A 17 0.95 7.91 -8.40
C GLY A 17 2.47 7.94 -8.31
N GLU A 18 3.03 7.31 -7.28
CA GLU A 18 4.45 7.39 -6.97
C GLU A 18 5.34 6.81 -8.07
N ILE A 19 4.92 5.68 -8.69
CA ILE A 19 5.73 5.03 -9.72
C ILE A 19 5.80 5.89 -10.99
N ALA A 20 4.74 6.60 -11.35
CA ALA A 20 4.79 7.52 -12.47
C ALA A 20 5.76 8.68 -12.21
N CYS A 21 5.71 9.30 -11.03
CA CYS A 21 6.69 10.31 -10.61
C CYS A 21 8.12 9.75 -10.61
N ARG A 22 8.29 8.51 -10.11
CA ARG A 22 9.60 7.83 -10.06
C ARG A 22 10.20 7.62 -11.45
N VAL A 23 9.41 7.10 -12.39
CA VAL A 23 9.85 6.87 -13.78
C VAL A 23 10.20 8.19 -14.47
N MET A 24 9.35 9.21 -14.33
CA MET A 24 9.59 10.52 -14.92
C MET A 24 10.86 11.19 -14.38
N ARG A 25 11.20 10.97 -13.11
CA ARG A 25 12.44 11.46 -12.49
C ARG A 25 13.68 10.90 -13.20
N SER A 26 13.73 9.59 -13.45
CA SER A 26 14.83 8.95 -14.19
C SER A 26 14.87 9.37 -15.66
N ALA A 27 13.71 9.47 -16.31
CA ALA A 27 13.62 9.96 -17.69
C ALA A 27 14.21 11.38 -17.80
N ARG A 28 13.82 12.28 -16.90
CA ARG A 28 14.33 13.67 -16.84
C ARG A 28 15.84 13.72 -16.60
N ALA A 29 16.36 12.86 -15.70
CA ALA A 29 17.81 12.77 -15.45
C ALA A 29 18.60 12.32 -16.69
N LEU A 30 17.96 11.58 -17.61
CA LEU A 30 18.52 11.16 -18.90
C LEU A 30 18.24 12.16 -20.05
N GLY A 31 17.64 13.31 -19.77
CA GLY A 31 17.24 14.30 -20.78
C GLY A 31 16.08 13.84 -21.67
N ILE A 32 15.22 12.95 -21.19
CA ILE A 32 14.09 12.38 -21.92
C ILE A 32 12.80 13.04 -21.42
N GLY A 33 11.98 13.53 -22.35
CA GLY A 33 10.68 14.10 -22.05
C GLY A 33 9.68 13.04 -21.60
N SER A 34 8.71 13.46 -20.80
CA SER A 34 7.71 12.59 -20.15
C SER A 34 6.28 12.93 -20.58
N VAL A 35 5.47 11.89 -20.77
CA VAL A 35 4.02 11.99 -20.97
C VAL A 35 3.34 11.22 -19.85
N ALA A 36 2.52 11.90 -19.05
CA ALA A 36 1.63 11.26 -18.11
C ALA A 36 0.29 10.98 -18.77
N VAL A 37 -0.35 9.88 -18.39
CA VAL A 37 -1.77 9.64 -18.65
C VAL A 37 -2.54 9.75 -17.34
N HIS A 38 -3.80 10.15 -17.41
CA HIS A 38 -4.63 10.27 -16.22
C HIS A 38 -6.10 9.94 -16.50
N SER A 39 -6.78 9.48 -15.46
CA SER A 39 -8.24 9.40 -15.42
C SER A 39 -8.85 10.76 -15.05
N ASP A 40 -10.17 10.88 -15.11
CA ASP A 40 -10.88 12.11 -14.73
C ASP A 40 -10.54 12.57 -13.31
N ILE A 41 -10.44 11.62 -12.36
CA ILE A 41 -10.18 11.93 -10.95
C ILE A 41 -8.71 12.24 -10.67
N ASP A 42 -7.78 11.78 -11.51
CA ASP A 42 -6.34 12.04 -11.36
C ASP A 42 -5.89 13.31 -12.10
N ARG A 43 -6.79 14.08 -12.70
CA ARG A 43 -6.47 15.27 -13.51
C ARG A 43 -5.51 16.24 -12.83
N HIS A 44 -5.59 16.37 -11.51
CA HIS A 44 -4.75 17.26 -10.71
C HIS A 44 -3.70 16.52 -9.88
N ALA A 45 -3.54 15.21 -10.07
CA ALA A 45 -2.59 14.39 -9.31
C ALA A 45 -1.13 14.84 -9.53
N ARG A 46 -0.26 14.52 -8.57
CA ARG A 46 1.15 14.91 -8.59
C ARG A 46 1.87 14.51 -9.88
N HIS A 47 1.68 13.29 -10.35
CA HIS A 47 2.34 12.79 -11.57
C HIS A 47 1.93 13.56 -12.83
N VAL A 48 0.69 14.06 -12.88
CA VAL A 48 0.22 14.91 -13.98
C VAL A 48 0.92 16.27 -13.97
N ALA A 49 1.06 16.86 -12.77
CA ALA A 49 1.74 18.14 -12.61
C ALA A 49 3.25 18.06 -12.86
N GLU A 50 3.90 16.91 -12.67
CA GLU A 50 5.33 16.69 -12.88
C GLU A 50 5.70 16.35 -14.33
N ALA A 51 4.74 15.95 -15.17
CA ALA A 51 4.96 15.57 -16.56
C ALA A 51 5.10 16.77 -17.49
N ASP A 52 5.83 16.60 -18.61
CA ASP A 52 5.94 17.63 -19.66
C ASP A 52 4.64 17.72 -20.49
N ILE A 53 3.95 16.59 -20.67
CA ILE A 53 2.67 16.47 -21.37
C ILE A 53 1.76 15.58 -20.53
N ALA A 54 0.48 15.92 -20.43
CA ALA A 54 -0.54 15.08 -19.82
C ALA A 54 -1.66 14.78 -20.81
N VAL A 55 -2.14 13.53 -20.82
CA VAL A 55 -3.21 13.06 -21.71
C VAL A 55 -4.32 12.42 -20.88
N ASP A 56 -5.54 12.91 -21.09
CA ASP A 56 -6.72 12.39 -20.43
C ASP A 56 -7.19 11.07 -21.10
N LEU A 57 -7.32 10.02 -20.29
CA LEU A 57 -7.87 8.72 -20.72
C LEU A 57 -9.40 8.64 -20.53
N GLY A 58 -9.98 9.58 -19.77
CA GLY A 58 -11.37 9.59 -19.35
C GLY A 58 -11.71 8.53 -18.31
N GLY A 59 -12.89 8.65 -17.72
CA GLY A 59 -13.41 7.73 -16.72
C GLY A 59 -12.68 7.75 -15.38
N ALA A 60 -13.35 7.30 -14.31
CA ALA A 60 -12.78 7.26 -12.97
C ALA A 60 -12.18 5.90 -12.64
N LYS A 61 -12.82 4.82 -13.11
CA LYS A 61 -12.39 3.44 -12.77
C LYS A 61 -11.19 3.01 -13.62
N PRO A 62 -10.34 2.09 -13.11
CA PRO A 62 -9.24 1.52 -13.89
C PRO A 62 -9.65 0.94 -15.24
N ALA A 63 -10.80 0.23 -15.29
CA ALA A 63 -11.33 -0.38 -16.50
C ALA A 63 -11.70 0.63 -17.60
N ASP A 64 -12.01 1.85 -17.22
CA ASP A 64 -12.40 2.93 -18.12
C ASP A 64 -11.22 3.82 -18.54
N SER A 65 -10.07 3.68 -17.87
CA SER A 65 -8.87 4.54 -18.01
C SER A 65 -7.58 3.74 -18.15
N TYR A 66 -6.88 3.47 -17.06
CA TYR A 66 -5.52 2.87 -17.04
C TYR A 66 -5.44 1.42 -17.58
N LEU A 67 -6.55 0.72 -17.72
CA LEU A 67 -6.63 -0.61 -18.35
C LEU A 67 -7.03 -0.55 -19.83
N ARG A 68 -7.20 0.66 -20.40
CA ARG A 68 -7.54 0.85 -21.80
C ARG A 68 -6.26 0.98 -22.64
N GLY A 69 -5.62 -0.18 -22.95
CA GLY A 69 -4.35 -0.24 -23.67
C GLY A 69 -4.38 0.50 -25.00
N GLU A 70 -5.49 0.42 -25.74
CA GLU A 70 -5.68 1.12 -27.02
C GLU A 70 -5.65 2.65 -26.88
N ARG A 71 -6.20 3.20 -25.79
CA ARG A 71 -6.15 4.64 -25.52
C ARG A 71 -4.74 5.09 -25.13
N ILE A 72 -4.04 4.28 -24.35
CA ILE A 72 -2.66 4.54 -23.95
C ILE A 72 -1.74 4.56 -25.16
N ILE A 73 -1.87 3.59 -26.08
CA ILE A 73 -1.10 3.55 -27.33
C ILE A 73 -1.42 4.77 -28.20
N ALA A 74 -2.70 5.11 -28.37
CA ALA A 74 -3.11 6.30 -29.12
C ALA A 74 -2.53 7.59 -28.51
N ALA A 75 -2.53 7.71 -27.18
CA ALA A 75 -1.92 8.84 -26.46
C ALA A 75 -0.40 8.91 -26.69
N ALA A 76 0.31 7.78 -26.70
CA ALA A 76 1.73 7.72 -26.99
C ALA A 76 2.06 8.19 -28.40
N LEU A 77 1.33 7.71 -29.39
CA LEU A 77 1.51 8.10 -30.79
C LEU A 77 1.19 9.59 -30.99
N ALA A 78 0.07 10.08 -30.44
CA ALA A 78 -0.35 11.47 -30.55
C ALA A 78 0.63 12.47 -29.88
N SER A 79 1.24 12.05 -28.76
CA SER A 79 2.23 12.87 -28.05
C SER A 79 3.65 12.74 -28.62
N GLY A 80 3.88 11.88 -29.62
CA GLY A 80 5.18 11.61 -30.23
C GLY A 80 6.14 10.89 -29.29
N ALA A 81 5.63 10.07 -28.36
CA ALA A 81 6.47 9.19 -27.54
C ALA A 81 6.98 8.02 -28.38
N GLN A 82 8.25 7.61 -28.13
CA GLN A 82 8.87 6.45 -28.78
C GLN A 82 8.78 5.19 -27.92
N ALA A 83 8.46 5.34 -26.63
CA ALA A 83 8.44 4.24 -25.68
C ALA A 83 7.31 4.40 -24.67
N ILE A 84 6.84 3.28 -24.14
CA ILE A 84 5.87 3.20 -23.04
C ILE A 84 6.54 2.50 -21.86
N HIS A 85 6.54 3.14 -20.68
CA HIS A 85 6.92 2.51 -19.42
C HIS A 85 5.66 2.11 -18.65
N PRO A 86 5.43 0.81 -18.41
CA PRO A 86 4.19 0.34 -17.78
C PRO A 86 4.18 0.53 -16.25
N GLY A 87 5.33 0.83 -15.61
CA GLY A 87 5.45 0.82 -14.15
C GLY A 87 5.28 -0.58 -13.57
N TYR A 88 4.40 -0.70 -12.57
CA TYR A 88 3.93 -1.96 -12.00
C TYR A 88 2.40 -1.94 -11.84
N GLY A 89 1.76 -3.11 -11.71
CA GLY A 89 0.29 -3.23 -11.74
C GLY A 89 -0.30 -2.86 -13.10
N PHE A 90 -1.60 -2.60 -13.18
CA PHE A 90 -2.33 -2.31 -14.42
C PHE A 90 -1.95 -3.22 -15.58
N LEU A 91 -1.32 -2.68 -16.62
CA LEU A 91 -0.95 -3.40 -17.84
C LEU A 91 0.52 -3.86 -17.87
N SER A 92 1.27 -3.75 -16.76
CA SER A 92 2.70 -4.07 -16.72
C SER A 92 3.02 -5.54 -16.98
N GLU A 93 2.10 -6.45 -16.66
CA GLU A 93 2.20 -7.90 -16.87
C GLU A 93 1.17 -8.40 -17.89
N ASN A 94 0.76 -7.53 -18.83
CA ASN A 94 -0.19 -7.86 -19.88
C ASN A 94 0.55 -8.10 -21.21
N ALA A 95 0.63 -9.36 -21.64
CA ALA A 95 1.33 -9.73 -22.86
C ALA A 95 0.70 -9.18 -24.14
N ASP A 96 -0.64 -9.06 -24.17
CA ASP A 96 -1.34 -8.50 -25.33
C ASP A 96 -1.05 -7.01 -25.48
N PHE A 97 -0.98 -6.29 -24.38
CA PHE A 97 -0.58 -4.88 -24.38
C PHE A 97 0.86 -4.69 -24.86
N ALA A 98 1.79 -5.55 -24.39
CA ALA A 98 3.18 -5.50 -24.84
C ALA A 98 3.29 -5.73 -26.35
N ARG A 99 2.56 -6.74 -26.90
CA ARG A 99 2.47 -7.00 -28.36
C ARG A 99 1.90 -5.81 -29.11
N ALA A 100 0.78 -5.26 -28.63
CA ALA A 100 0.13 -4.10 -29.26
C ALA A 100 1.04 -2.86 -29.30
N CYS A 101 1.88 -2.64 -28.28
CA CYS A 101 2.89 -1.59 -28.29
C CYS A 101 3.92 -1.82 -29.39
N GLU A 102 4.45 -3.06 -29.52
CA GLU A 102 5.45 -3.40 -30.55
C GLU A 102 4.85 -3.28 -31.97
N GLU A 103 3.63 -3.76 -32.17
CA GLU A 103 2.88 -3.63 -33.45
C GLU A 103 2.65 -2.17 -33.84
N ALA A 104 2.44 -1.28 -32.85
CA ALA A 104 2.32 0.16 -33.07
C ALA A 104 3.68 0.86 -33.29
N GLY A 105 4.81 0.14 -33.27
CA GLY A 105 6.15 0.68 -33.43
C GLY A 105 6.70 1.38 -32.18
N LEU A 106 6.07 1.17 -31.02
CA LEU A 106 6.49 1.71 -29.72
C LEU A 106 7.37 0.71 -28.98
N LEU A 107 8.40 1.21 -28.28
CA LEU A 107 9.20 0.38 -27.39
C LEU A 107 8.45 0.16 -26.07
N PHE A 108 8.19 -1.10 -25.74
CA PHE A 108 7.69 -1.46 -24.41
C PHE A 108 8.90 -1.56 -23.45
N LEU A 109 8.91 -0.72 -22.38
CA LEU A 109 9.99 -0.69 -21.38
C LEU A 109 9.72 -1.74 -20.29
N GLY A 110 9.61 -2.98 -20.75
CA GLY A 110 9.33 -4.18 -19.97
C GLY A 110 9.88 -5.40 -20.69
N PRO A 111 9.57 -6.61 -20.19
CA PRO A 111 9.99 -7.85 -20.81
C PRO A 111 9.26 -8.11 -22.13
N PRO A 112 9.77 -9.03 -22.96
CA PRO A 112 9.08 -9.50 -24.15
C PRO A 112 7.73 -10.15 -23.78
N ALA A 113 6.72 -9.99 -24.63
CA ALA A 113 5.38 -10.57 -24.42
C ALA A 113 5.42 -12.09 -24.15
N ALA A 114 6.31 -12.82 -24.85
CA ALA A 114 6.48 -14.26 -24.64
C ALA A 114 6.96 -14.62 -23.21
N ALA A 115 7.80 -13.78 -22.59
CA ALA A 115 8.26 -13.99 -21.22
C ALA A 115 7.11 -13.72 -20.22
N ILE A 116 6.24 -12.73 -20.50
CA ILE A 116 5.05 -12.47 -19.70
C ILE A 116 4.09 -13.67 -19.79
N ASP A 117 3.80 -14.15 -20.98
CA ASP A 117 2.93 -15.32 -21.20
C ASP A 117 3.46 -16.57 -20.49
N ALA A 118 4.77 -16.83 -20.55
CA ALA A 118 5.40 -17.99 -19.92
C ALA A 118 5.19 -18.01 -18.40
N MET A 119 5.15 -16.84 -17.76
CA MET A 119 4.92 -16.70 -16.31
C MET A 119 3.46 -16.51 -15.93
N GLY A 120 2.57 -16.28 -16.87
CA GLY A 120 1.14 -16.04 -16.65
C GLY A 120 0.38 -17.25 -16.08
N SER A 121 0.86 -18.48 -16.30
CA SER A 121 0.29 -19.70 -15.73
C SER A 121 1.22 -20.31 -14.68
N LYS A 122 0.75 -20.41 -13.43
CA LYS A 122 1.55 -20.95 -12.31
C LYS A 122 2.06 -22.38 -12.56
N SER A 123 1.24 -23.24 -13.15
CA SER A 123 1.64 -24.62 -13.45
C SER A 123 2.65 -24.69 -14.59
N ALA A 124 2.46 -23.91 -15.66
CA ALA A 124 3.41 -23.83 -16.75
C ALA A 124 4.75 -23.22 -16.30
N ALA A 125 4.70 -22.15 -15.51
CA ALA A 125 5.88 -21.52 -14.93
C ALA A 125 6.69 -22.52 -14.07
N LYS A 126 6.03 -23.31 -13.22
CA LYS A 126 6.70 -24.31 -12.39
C LYS A 126 7.35 -25.43 -13.23
N ALA A 127 6.67 -25.91 -14.26
CA ALA A 127 7.26 -26.90 -15.16
C ALA A 127 8.53 -26.37 -15.85
N LEU A 128 8.50 -25.13 -16.34
CA LEU A 128 9.67 -24.46 -16.91
C LEU A 128 10.81 -24.29 -15.90
N MET A 129 10.48 -23.93 -14.66
CA MET A 129 11.47 -23.76 -13.59
C MET A 129 12.10 -25.08 -13.17
N GLU A 130 11.34 -26.18 -13.13
CA GLU A 130 11.84 -27.51 -12.87
C GLU A 130 12.83 -27.94 -13.95
N GLU A 131 12.49 -27.74 -15.23
CA GLU A 131 13.37 -28.03 -16.38
C GLU A 131 14.64 -27.15 -16.33
N ALA A 132 14.55 -25.90 -15.89
CA ALA A 132 15.68 -24.99 -15.69
C ALA A 132 16.52 -25.32 -14.44
N GLY A 133 16.17 -26.34 -13.66
CA GLY A 133 16.87 -26.73 -12.43
C GLY A 133 16.76 -25.68 -11.30
N VAL A 134 15.66 -24.94 -11.26
CA VAL A 134 15.33 -24.02 -10.16
C VAL A 134 14.61 -24.80 -9.06
N PRO A 135 15.04 -24.72 -7.78
CA PRO A 135 14.41 -25.46 -6.70
C PRO A 135 12.93 -25.10 -6.53
N LEU A 136 12.04 -26.09 -6.54
CA LEU A 136 10.61 -25.93 -6.30
C LEU A 136 10.22 -26.45 -4.93
N VAL A 137 9.16 -25.86 -4.34
CA VAL A 137 8.53 -26.46 -3.15
C VAL A 137 8.08 -27.87 -3.52
N PRO A 138 8.45 -28.90 -2.74
CA PRO A 138 7.98 -30.26 -3.00
C PRO A 138 6.46 -30.27 -3.12
N GLY A 139 5.96 -30.72 -4.25
CA GLY A 139 4.54 -30.60 -4.54
C GLY A 139 4.06 -31.53 -5.65
N TYR A 140 2.76 -31.42 -5.94
CA TYR A 140 2.11 -32.06 -7.07
C TYR A 140 1.33 -31.02 -7.87
N HIS A 141 1.63 -30.96 -9.17
CA HIS A 141 1.07 -29.99 -10.13
C HIS A 141 0.44 -30.68 -11.34
N GLY A 142 0.19 -32.01 -11.24
CA GLY A 142 -0.28 -32.83 -12.35
C GLY A 142 -1.75 -32.61 -12.69
N GLU A 143 -2.16 -33.23 -13.80
CA GLU A 143 -3.53 -33.13 -14.34
C GLU A 143 -4.58 -33.93 -13.56
N ALA A 144 -4.17 -35.00 -12.87
CA ALA A 144 -5.09 -35.84 -12.09
C ALA A 144 -5.57 -35.07 -10.84
N GLN A 145 -6.87 -34.85 -10.75
CA GLN A 145 -7.51 -34.01 -9.72
C GLN A 145 -8.39 -34.80 -8.75
N ASP A 146 -8.25 -36.13 -8.74
CA ASP A 146 -9.00 -37.01 -7.83
C ASP A 146 -8.39 -37.04 -6.42
N ALA A 147 -9.22 -37.32 -5.43
CA ALA A 147 -8.84 -37.30 -4.02
C ALA A 147 -7.78 -38.37 -3.66
N GLU A 148 -7.77 -39.52 -4.37
CA GLU A 148 -6.81 -40.56 -4.15
C GLU A 148 -5.40 -40.14 -4.54
N THR A 149 -5.26 -39.47 -5.71
CA THR A 149 -4.00 -38.89 -6.17
C THR A 149 -3.50 -37.86 -5.19
N PHE A 150 -4.36 -36.94 -4.74
CA PHE A 150 -3.96 -35.92 -3.76
C PHE A 150 -3.52 -36.55 -2.42
N ARG A 151 -4.19 -37.60 -1.95
CA ARG A 151 -3.81 -38.33 -0.72
C ARG A 151 -2.43 -38.96 -0.86
N ARG A 152 -2.19 -39.66 -1.95
CA ARG A 152 -0.90 -40.30 -2.22
C ARG A 152 0.24 -39.29 -2.32
N GLU A 153 0.02 -38.20 -3.05
CA GLU A 153 1.04 -37.17 -3.25
C GLU A 153 1.27 -36.36 -1.94
N ALA A 154 0.23 -36.01 -1.19
CA ALA A 154 0.38 -35.36 0.12
C ALA A 154 1.14 -36.26 1.10
N GLY A 155 0.89 -37.57 1.09
CA GLY A 155 1.66 -38.54 1.88
C GLY A 155 3.13 -38.62 1.47
N ARG A 156 3.44 -38.53 0.17
CA ARG A 156 4.83 -38.47 -0.36
C ARG A 156 5.54 -37.18 0.06
N ILE A 157 4.85 -36.02 -0.02
CA ILE A 157 5.38 -34.72 0.36
C ILE A 157 5.59 -34.63 1.88
N GLY A 158 4.71 -35.26 2.64
CA GLY A 158 4.69 -35.22 4.10
C GLY A 158 3.95 -34.00 4.66
N TYR A 159 3.04 -34.24 5.61
CA TYR A 159 2.26 -33.18 6.27
C TYR A 159 3.15 -32.27 7.16
N PRO A 160 2.74 -31.01 7.40
CA PRO A 160 1.60 -30.32 6.82
C PRO A 160 1.79 -30.01 5.33
N VAL A 161 0.68 -29.96 4.58
CA VAL A 161 0.67 -29.57 3.16
C VAL A 161 -0.29 -28.40 2.95
N LEU A 162 -0.09 -27.69 1.84
CA LEU A 162 -0.90 -26.55 1.44
C LEU A 162 -1.59 -26.88 0.12
N LEU A 163 -2.91 -26.85 0.13
CA LEU A 163 -3.73 -26.87 -1.08
C LEU A 163 -3.84 -25.46 -1.65
N LYS A 164 -3.66 -25.31 -2.97
CA LYS A 164 -3.75 -24.02 -3.67
C LYS A 164 -4.55 -24.17 -4.96
N ALA A 165 -5.37 -23.16 -5.29
CA ALA A 165 -5.98 -23.08 -6.61
C ALA A 165 -4.90 -22.94 -7.72
N ALA A 166 -5.04 -23.68 -8.81
CA ALA A 166 -4.13 -23.58 -9.96
C ALA A 166 -4.28 -22.24 -10.68
N ALA A 167 -5.49 -21.69 -10.73
CA ALA A 167 -5.80 -20.37 -11.25
C ALA A 167 -6.00 -19.36 -10.10
N GLY A 168 -5.62 -18.09 -10.33
CA GLY A 168 -5.85 -16.99 -9.39
C GLY A 168 -4.70 -16.71 -8.42
N GLY A 169 -4.91 -15.69 -7.55
CA GLY A 169 -3.93 -15.15 -6.60
C GLY A 169 -4.60 -14.59 -5.34
N GLY A 170 -3.82 -13.91 -4.47
CA GLY A 170 -4.34 -13.22 -3.28
C GLY A 170 -4.83 -14.15 -2.16
N GLY A 171 -4.37 -15.42 -2.11
CA GLY A 171 -4.68 -16.33 -1.01
C GLY A 171 -6.08 -16.99 -1.06
N LYS A 172 -6.92 -16.66 -2.02
CA LYS A 172 -8.23 -17.33 -2.19
C LYS A 172 -8.04 -18.78 -2.68
N GLY A 173 -8.79 -19.73 -2.10
CA GLY A 173 -8.67 -21.14 -2.42
C GLY A 173 -7.41 -21.80 -1.87
N MET A 174 -6.80 -21.26 -0.81
CA MET A 174 -5.65 -21.84 -0.11
C MET A 174 -6.10 -22.46 1.21
N LYS A 175 -5.70 -23.73 1.49
CA LYS A 175 -5.99 -24.40 2.75
C LYS A 175 -4.77 -25.19 3.23
N VAL A 176 -4.38 -24.94 4.47
CA VAL A 176 -3.39 -25.76 5.17
C VAL A 176 -4.07 -27.04 5.64
N VAL A 177 -3.42 -28.17 5.45
CA VAL A 177 -3.85 -29.50 5.90
C VAL A 177 -2.74 -30.07 6.77
N GLU A 178 -3.02 -30.20 8.05
CA GLU A 178 -2.01 -30.65 9.02
C GLU A 178 -1.90 -32.17 9.06
N HIS A 179 -3.02 -32.88 8.82
CA HIS A 179 -3.10 -34.32 8.91
C HIS A 179 -3.92 -34.93 7.76
N GLU A 180 -3.61 -36.17 7.38
CA GLU A 180 -4.27 -36.88 6.27
C GLU A 180 -5.80 -36.92 6.42
N ALA A 181 -6.30 -37.02 7.65
CA ALA A 181 -7.73 -37.10 7.92
C ALA A 181 -8.53 -35.88 7.45
N GLU A 182 -7.90 -34.72 7.38
CA GLU A 182 -8.52 -33.44 6.99
C GLU A 182 -8.50 -33.20 5.48
N LEU A 183 -7.66 -33.95 4.73
CA LEU A 183 -7.36 -33.67 3.34
C LEU A 183 -8.59 -33.69 2.42
N ALA A 184 -9.47 -34.69 2.58
CA ALA A 184 -10.63 -34.84 1.70
C ALA A 184 -11.63 -33.69 1.82
N GLU A 185 -11.90 -33.24 3.04
CA GLU A 185 -12.79 -32.12 3.31
C GLU A 185 -12.16 -30.80 2.85
N ALA A 186 -10.89 -30.57 3.19
CA ALA A 186 -10.14 -29.40 2.79
C ALA A 186 -10.05 -29.28 1.25
N LEU A 187 -9.78 -30.38 0.54
CA LEU A 187 -9.72 -30.40 -0.92
C LEU A 187 -11.09 -30.04 -1.53
N SER A 188 -12.16 -30.68 -1.08
CA SER A 188 -13.51 -30.40 -1.58
C SER A 188 -13.92 -28.94 -1.35
N SER A 189 -13.62 -28.40 -0.17
CA SER A 189 -13.88 -26.99 0.18
C SER A 189 -13.05 -26.04 -0.70
N ALA A 190 -11.75 -26.30 -0.86
CA ALA A 190 -10.87 -25.46 -1.68
C ALA A 190 -11.26 -25.48 -3.16
N GLN A 191 -11.67 -26.63 -3.71
CA GLN A 191 -12.18 -26.75 -5.07
C GLN A 191 -13.45 -25.92 -5.31
N ARG A 192 -14.40 -25.92 -4.36
CA ARG A 192 -15.61 -25.08 -4.46
C ARG A 192 -15.27 -23.59 -4.44
N GLU A 193 -14.38 -23.18 -3.53
CA GLU A 193 -13.92 -21.79 -3.44
C GLU A 193 -13.20 -21.36 -4.72
N ALA A 194 -12.29 -22.19 -5.24
CA ALA A 194 -11.55 -21.89 -6.47
C ALA A 194 -12.49 -21.76 -7.68
N LYS A 195 -13.47 -22.67 -7.80
CA LYS A 195 -14.46 -22.61 -8.87
C LYS A 195 -15.34 -21.38 -8.79
N ALA A 196 -15.75 -20.98 -7.60
CA ALA A 196 -16.57 -19.79 -7.40
C ALA A 196 -15.80 -18.49 -7.67
N ALA A 197 -14.51 -18.43 -7.26
CA ALA A 197 -13.70 -17.22 -7.38
C ALA A 197 -13.04 -17.05 -8.75
N PHE A 198 -12.64 -18.17 -9.40
CA PHE A 198 -11.79 -18.14 -10.60
C PHE A 198 -12.37 -18.91 -11.80
N GLY A 199 -13.51 -19.57 -11.62
CA GLY A 199 -14.10 -20.42 -12.67
C GLY A 199 -13.39 -21.76 -12.89
N ASP A 200 -12.24 -22.02 -12.24
CA ASP A 200 -11.41 -23.22 -12.34
C ASP A 200 -11.31 -23.91 -10.97
N ALA A 201 -11.62 -25.21 -10.91
CA ALA A 201 -11.55 -25.99 -9.69
C ALA A 201 -10.23 -26.76 -9.52
N ARG A 202 -9.28 -26.63 -10.45
CA ARG A 202 -8.00 -27.34 -10.37
C ARG A 202 -7.17 -26.87 -9.17
N MET A 203 -6.61 -27.86 -8.47
CA MET A 203 -5.82 -27.65 -7.26
C MET A 203 -4.38 -28.15 -7.45
N LEU A 204 -3.51 -27.55 -6.69
CA LEU A 204 -2.12 -27.97 -6.48
C LEU A 204 -1.98 -28.35 -5.01
N VAL A 205 -1.09 -29.28 -4.67
CA VAL A 205 -0.69 -29.54 -3.28
C VAL A 205 0.82 -29.37 -3.14
N GLU A 206 1.25 -28.66 -2.11
CA GLU A 206 2.65 -28.36 -1.84
C GLU A 206 2.98 -28.57 -0.37
N LYS A 207 4.26 -28.78 -0.06
CA LYS A 207 4.73 -28.76 1.32
C LYS A 207 4.41 -27.41 1.96
N TYR A 208 3.77 -27.43 3.12
CA TYR A 208 3.59 -26.22 3.93
C TYR A 208 4.88 -25.97 4.72
N LEU A 209 5.48 -24.80 4.49
CA LEU A 209 6.69 -24.39 5.18
C LEU A 209 6.30 -23.65 6.46
N LEU A 210 6.87 -24.06 7.59
CA LEU A 210 6.71 -23.39 8.87
C LEU A 210 7.66 -22.20 8.93
N LYS A 211 7.15 -21.01 9.28
CA LYS A 211 7.93 -19.78 9.42
C LYS A 211 8.87 -19.46 8.24
N PRO A 212 8.40 -19.54 6.98
CA PRO A 212 9.25 -19.20 5.86
C PRO A 212 9.55 -17.71 5.84
N ARG A 213 10.74 -17.38 5.36
CA ARG A 213 11.06 -16.01 4.93
C ARG A 213 10.71 -15.87 3.46
N HIS A 214 10.21 -14.71 3.09
CA HIS A 214 10.00 -14.32 1.70
C HIS A 214 11.22 -13.53 1.24
N VAL A 215 12.10 -14.20 0.50
CA VAL A 215 13.33 -13.60 -0.03
C VAL A 215 13.26 -13.62 -1.54
N GLU A 216 13.56 -12.50 -2.16
CA GLU A 216 13.46 -12.35 -3.61
C GLU A 216 14.76 -11.83 -4.21
N ILE A 217 15.02 -12.20 -5.46
CA ILE A 217 16.21 -11.80 -6.19
C ILE A 217 15.83 -10.85 -7.33
N GLN A 218 16.43 -9.66 -7.33
CA GLN A 218 16.34 -8.76 -8.47
C GLN A 218 17.19 -9.29 -9.61
N VAL A 219 16.58 -9.61 -10.74
CA VAL A 219 17.31 -9.92 -11.97
C VAL A 219 17.22 -8.73 -12.94
N PHE A 220 18.24 -8.60 -13.78
CA PHE A 220 18.24 -7.67 -14.89
C PHE A 220 18.90 -8.30 -16.11
N ALA A 221 18.22 -8.27 -17.25
CA ALA A 221 18.72 -8.88 -18.49
C ALA A 221 18.69 -7.89 -19.66
N ASP A 222 19.62 -8.06 -20.60
CA ASP A 222 19.67 -7.27 -21.83
C ASP A 222 19.27 -8.11 -23.07
N ARG A 223 19.23 -7.46 -24.22
CA ARG A 223 18.92 -8.12 -25.51
C ARG A 223 20.10 -8.88 -26.12
N HIS A 224 21.28 -8.85 -25.47
CA HIS A 224 22.52 -9.50 -25.93
C HIS A 224 22.77 -10.84 -25.22
N GLY A 225 21.85 -11.26 -24.34
CA GLY A 225 21.91 -12.52 -23.61
C GLY A 225 22.61 -12.43 -22.25
N HIS A 226 23.01 -11.21 -21.82
CA HIS A 226 23.53 -11.03 -20.47
C HIS A 226 22.38 -10.93 -19.47
N CYS A 227 22.52 -11.62 -18.35
CA CYS A 227 21.57 -11.56 -17.22
C CYS A 227 22.36 -11.52 -15.92
N LEU A 228 22.05 -10.55 -15.06
CA LEU A 228 22.67 -10.36 -13.76
C LEU A 228 21.63 -10.49 -12.64
N TYR A 229 22.07 -10.90 -11.46
CA TYR A 229 21.29 -10.70 -10.23
C TYR A 229 21.87 -9.51 -9.45
N LEU A 230 21.00 -8.66 -8.92
CA LEU A 230 21.35 -7.41 -8.22
C LEU A 230 21.08 -7.55 -6.70
N ASN A 231 21.55 -8.64 -6.14
CA ASN A 231 21.33 -9.04 -4.76
C ASN A 231 19.87 -9.35 -4.42
N GLU A 232 19.63 -9.68 -3.17
CA GLU A 232 18.33 -10.07 -2.64
C GLU A 232 17.67 -8.98 -1.82
N ARG A 233 16.34 -9.14 -1.65
CA ARG A 233 15.51 -8.40 -0.70
C ARG A 233 14.80 -9.38 0.21
N ASP A 234 14.61 -9.02 1.47
CA ASP A 234 13.67 -9.69 2.38
C ASP A 234 12.35 -8.92 2.40
N CYS A 235 11.27 -9.62 2.11
CA CYS A 235 9.90 -9.10 2.08
C CYS A 235 8.99 -9.89 3.02
N SER A 236 9.54 -10.43 4.11
CA SER A 236 8.81 -11.31 5.03
C SER A 236 7.75 -10.58 5.85
N ILE A 237 7.94 -9.27 6.11
CA ILE A 237 6.95 -8.48 6.85
C ILE A 237 5.80 -8.12 5.92
N GLN A 238 4.75 -8.91 6.01
CA GLN A 238 3.59 -8.79 5.13
C GLN A 238 2.28 -9.07 5.87
N ARG A 239 1.20 -8.52 5.36
CA ARG A 239 -0.16 -8.73 5.86
C ARG A 239 -1.03 -9.30 4.74
N ARG A 240 -1.61 -10.48 4.94
CA ARG A 240 -2.46 -11.14 3.92
C ARG A 240 -1.81 -11.11 2.53
N HIS A 241 -0.50 -11.43 2.46
CA HIS A 241 0.34 -11.41 1.25
C HIS A 241 0.64 -10.03 0.66
N GLN A 242 0.27 -8.94 1.33
CA GLN A 242 0.68 -7.58 0.97
C GLN A 242 1.95 -7.23 1.75
N LYS A 243 3.03 -6.94 1.03
CA LYS A 243 4.31 -6.52 1.61
C LYS A 243 4.13 -5.16 2.29
N VAL A 244 4.73 -4.98 3.46
CA VAL A 244 4.62 -3.77 4.30
C VAL A 244 5.99 -3.16 4.59
N VAL A 245 6.98 -4.03 4.85
CA VAL A 245 8.38 -3.64 5.06
C VAL A 245 9.26 -4.54 4.21
N GLU A 246 10.18 -3.94 3.49
CA GLU A 246 11.17 -4.61 2.65
C GLU A 246 12.57 -4.12 3.01
N GLU A 247 13.55 -5.02 2.98
CA GLU A 247 14.94 -4.64 3.24
C GLU A 247 15.93 -5.37 2.34
N ALA A 248 17.05 -4.73 2.07
CA ALA A 248 18.16 -5.27 1.29
C ALA A 248 19.50 -4.85 1.93
N PRO A 249 20.47 -5.82 2.02
CA PRO A 249 20.33 -7.24 1.75
C PRO A 249 19.48 -7.95 2.82
N ALA A 250 19.02 -9.18 2.54
CA ALA A 250 18.27 -9.98 3.52
C ALA A 250 19.14 -10.30 4.75
N PRO A 251 18.69 -9.96 5.97
CA PRO A 251 19.50 -10.18 7.17
C PRO A 251 19.88 -11.64 7.36
N GLY A 252 21.13 -11.88 7.75
CA GLY A 252 21.65 -13.22 8.04
C GLY A 252 21.86 -14.13 6.82
N LEU A 253 21.65 -13.64 5.60
CA LEU A 253 21.90 -14.40 4.38
C LEU A 253 23.40 -14.36 4.03
N GLY A 254 24.06 -15.53 4.09
CA GLY A 254 25.49 -15.66 3.75
C GLY A 254 25.76 -15.54 2.25
N ALA A 255 27.00 -15.22 1.88
CA ALA A 255 27.42 -15.00 0.50
C ALA A 255 27.19 -16.22 -0.41
N GLU A 256 27.37 -17.44 0.13
CA GLU A 256 27.15 -18.68 -0.65
C GLU A 256 25.67 -18.88 -1.00
N LEU A 257 24.78 -18.66 -0.02
CA LEU A 257 23.35 -18.79 -0.24
C LEU A 257 22.84 -17.69 -1.17
N ARG A 258 23.30 -16.44 -1.02
CA ARG A 258 23.03 -15.35 -1.96
C ARG A 258 23.41 -15.72 -3.39
N ARG A 259 24.61 -16.26 -3.57
CA ARG A 259 25.07 -16.70 -4.89
C ARG A 259 24.20 -17.80 -5.44
N ALA A 260 23.88 -18.82 -4.65
CA ALA A 260 23.04 -19.95 -5.10
C ALA A 260 21.64 -19.50 -5.52
N MET A 261 21.02 -18.61 -4.74
CA MET A 261 19.71 -18.02 -5.07
C MET A 261 19.81 -17.11 -6.31
N GLY A 262 20.85 -16.30 -6.41
CA GLY A 262 21.11 -15.42 -7.54
C GLY A 262 21.29 -16.21 -8.85
N GLU A 263 22.11 -17.25 -8.85
CA GLU A 263 22.30 -18.13 -10.00
C GLU A 263 21.02 -18.88 -10.40
N ALA A 264 20.20 -19.31 -9.42
CA ALA A 264 18.89 -19.90 -9.69
C ALA A 264 17.94 -18.89 -10.34
N ALA A 265 17.94 -17.64 -9.88
CA ALA A 265 17.13 -16.57 -10.47
C ALA A 265 17.58 -16.21 -11.89
N VAL A 266 18.89 -16.19 -12.15
CA VAL A 266 19.44 -16.00 -13.52
C VAL A 266 19.00 -17.13 -14.44
N ARG A 267 19.10 -18.41 -13.99
CA ARG A 267 18.60 -19.54 -14.80
C ARG A 267 17.10 -19.42 -15.09
N ALA A 268 16.29 -19.01 -14.12
CA ALA A 268 14.86 -18.78 -14.30
C ALA A 268 14.60 -17.72 -15.39
N ALA A 269 15.29 -16.58 -15.32
CA ALA A 269 15.13 -15.51 -16.29
C ALA A 269 15.60 -15.92 -17.70
N GLN A 270 16.74 -16.64 -17.81
CA GLN A 270 17.26 -17.12 -19.08
C GLN A 270 16.35 -18.16 -19.74
N ALA A 271 15.72 -19.05 -18.95
CA ALA A 271 14.81 -20.09 -19.47
C ALA A 271 13.62 -19.52 -20.24
N ILE A 272 13.22 -18.28 -19.95
CA ILE A 272 12.09 -17.60 -20.61
C ILE A 272 12.53 -16.49 -21.56
N GLY A 273 13.83 -16.35 -21.81
CA GLY A 273 14.36 -15.28 -22.67
C GLY A 273 14.04 -13.87 -22.12
N TYR A 274 14.16 -13.69 -20.81
CA TYR A 274 13.79 -12.44 -20.13
C TYR A 274 14.67 -11.26 -20.54
N VAL A 275 14.06 -10.06 -20.62
CA VAL A 275 14.75 -8.79 -20.87
C VAL A 275 14.18 -7.72 -19.95
N GLY A 276 15.02 -6.85 -19.40
CA GLY A 276 14.65 -5.79 -18.47
C GLY A 276 14.75 -6.21 -17.01
N ALA A 277 14.07 -5.43 -16.15
CA ALA A 277 14.00 -5.66 -14.72
C ALA A 277 12.94 -6.71 -14.39
N GLY A 278 13.32 -7.75 -13.65
CA GLY A 278 12.42 -8.78 -13.15
C GLY A 278 12.81 -9.23 -11.76
N THR A 279 11.90 -9.90 -11.07
CA THR A 279 12.13 -10.38 -9.71
C THR A 279 11.71 -11.83 -9.59
N VAL A 280 12.60 -12.66 -9.07
CA VAL A 280 12.31 -14.07 -8.77
C VAL A 280 12.13 -14.22 -7.27
N GLU A 281 10.92 -14.60 -6.86
CA GLU A 281 10.53 -14.76 -5.47
C GLU A 281 10.74 -16.18 -4.98
N PHE A 282 11.30 -16.30 -3.78
CA PHE A 282 11.59 -17.57 -3.11
C PHE A 282 11.04 -17.59 -1.69
N LEU A 283 10.65 -18.79 -1.25
CA LEU A 283 10.49 -19.10 0.15
C LEU A 283 11.78 -19.70 0.68
N LEU A 284 12.32 -19.12 1.74
CA LEU A 284 13.52 -19.58 2.43
C LEU A 284 13.13 -20.19 3.78
N ASP A 285 13.49 -21.44 4.02
CA ASP A 285 13.22 -22.11 5.30
C ASP A 285 14.32 -21.85 6.34
N GLU A 286 14.09 -22.30 7.58
CA GLU A 286 15.03 -22.18 8.70
C GLU A 286 16.35 -22.97 8.50
N ARG A 287 16.39 -23.91 7.55
CA ARG A 287 17.56 -24.74 7.22
C ARG A 287 18.41 -24.14 6.11
N GLY A 288 17.99 -22.99 5.55
CA GLY A 288 18.64 -22.35 4.41
C GLY A 288 18.29 -23.00 3.07
N GLN A 289 17.21 -23.79 2.99
CA GLN A 289 16.68 -24.29 1.72
C GLN A 289 15.74 -23.24 1.15
N PHE A 290 15.90 -22.94 -0.15
CA PHE A 290 15.06 -21.98 -0.83
C PHE A 290 14.30 -22.63 -1.97
N PHE A 291 13.07 -22.14 -2.20
CA PHE A 291 12.14 -22.72 -3.16
C PHE A 291 11.47 -21.61 -3.97
N PHE A 292 11.44 -21.76 -5.27
CA PHE A 292 10.77 -20.85 -6.18
C PHE A 292 9.27 -20.72 -5.85
N MET A 293 8.80 -19.51 -5.80
CA MET A 293 7.40 -19.17 -5.59
C MET A 293 6.76 -18.66 -6.88
N GLU A 294 7.30 -17.58 -7.43
CA GLU A 294 6.87 -16.97 -8.68
C GLU A 294 7.95 -16.04 -9.24
N MET A 295 7.78 -15.61 -10.48
CA MET A 295 8.57 -14.54 -11.06
C MET A 295 7.66 -13.39 -11.47
N ASN A 296 7.94 -12.21 -10.94
CA ASN A 296 7.27 -10.98 -11.35
C ASN A 296 7.99 -10.40 -12.57
N THR A 297 7.26 -10.36 -13.69
CA THR A 297 7.79 -9.93 -15.00
C THR A 297 7.69 -8.40 -15.18
N ARG A 298 8.09 -7.65 -14.16
CA ARG A 298 8.01 -6.20 -14.10
C ARG A 298 9.00 -5.62 -13.09
N LEU A 299 9.12 -4.29 -13.09
CA LEU A 299 9.77 -3.60 -11.99
C LEU A 299 8.94 -3.78 -10.71
N GLN A 300 9.58 -4.09 -9.58
CA GLN A 300 8.91 -4.25 -8.29
C GLN A 300 8.72 -2.90 -7.58
N VAL A 301 7.73 -2.85 -6.68
CA VAL A 301 7.47 -1.69 -5.82
C VAL A 301 8.72 -1.37 -5.00
N GLU A 302 9.33 -2.40 -4.41
CA GLU A 302 10.48 -2.37 -3.50
C GLU A 302 11.86 -2.28 -4.18
N HIS A 303 11.91 -1.98 -5.50
CA HIS A 303 13.20 -1.76 -6.18
C HIS A 303 14.11 -0.71 -5.53
N PRO A 304 13.61 0.32 -4.81
CA PRO A 304 14.45 1.34 -4.22
C PRO A 304 15.46 0.82 -3.20
N VAL A 305 15.17 -0.26 -2.45
CA VAL A 305 16.16 -0.81 -1.51
C VAL A 305 17.33 -1.47 -2.25
N THR A 306 17.09 -2.10 -3.41
CA THR A 306 18.15 -2.60 -4.30
C THR A 306 18.96 -1.43 -4.87
N GLU A 307 18.32 -0.38 -5.34
CA GLU A 307 19.00 0.82 -5.83
C GLU A 307 19.88 1.46 -4.76
N ALA A 308 19.40 1.48 -3.50
CA ALA A 308 20.15 2.08 -2.39
C ALA A 308 21.44 1.32 -2.07
N ILE A 309 21.43 -0.03 -2.09
CA ILE A 309 22.62 -0.83 -1.79
C ILE A 309 23.55 -1.01 -2.98
N THR A 310 23.07 -0.82 -4.21
CA THR A 310 23.86 -0.96 -5.44
C THR A 310 24.29 0.36 -6.06
N CYS A 311 23.69 1.48 -5.65
CA CYS A 311 23.86 2.79 -6.27
C CYS A 311 23.48 2.81 -7.77
N LEU A 312 22.55 1.94 -8.18
CA LEU A 312 22.06 1.84 -9.56
C LEU A 312 20.67 2.48 -9.68
N ASP A 313 20.34 3.01 -10.85
CA ASP A 313 18.98 3.41 -11.22
C ASP A 313 18.39 2.38 -12.18
N LEU A 314 17.49 1.53 -11.67
CA LEU A 314 16.91 0.42 -12.45
C LEU A 314 15.99 0.90 -13.56
N VAL A 315 15.31 2.04 -13.39
CA VAL A 315 14.50 2.66 -14.45
C VAL A 315 15.41 3.19 -15.58
N ALA A 316 16.53 3.83 -15.22
CA ALA A 316 17.50 4.24 -16.21
C ALA A 316 18.07 3.04 -16.99
N TRP A 317 18.30 1.91 -16.32
CA TRP A 317 18.74 0.69 -16.98
C TRP A 317 17.66 0.10 -17.91
N GLN A 318 16.38 0.12 -17.52
CA GLN A 318 15.28 -0.29 -18.40
C GLN A 318 15.27 0.55 -19.70
N ILE A 319 15.47 1.86 -19.58
CA ILE A 319 15.52 2.75 -20.74
C ILE A 319 16.73 2.44 -21.64
N ARG A 320 17.92 2.23 -21.06
CA ARG A 320 19.15 1.90 -21.80
C ARG A 320 19.05 0.56 -22.53
N VAL A 321 18.56 -0.48 -21.83
CA VAL A 321 18.35 -1.81 -22.44
C VAL A 321 17.33 -1.75 -23.59
N ALA A 322 16.26 -0.97 -23.42
CA ALA A 322 15.27 -0.76 -24.49
C ALA A 322 15.85 -0.04 -25.72
N ARG A 323 16.86 0.83 -25.53
CA ARG A 323 17.64 1.45 -26.61
C ARG A 323 18.54 0.46 -27.34
N GLY A 324 18.77 -0.75 -26.83
CA GLY A 324 19.68 -1.74 -27.37
C GLY A 324 21.08 -1.71 -26.74
N GLU A 325 21.26 -0.99 -25.61
CA GLU A 325 22.52 -0.98 -24.88
C GLU A 325 22.70 -2.31 -24.12
N ALA A 326 23.94 -2.81 -24.04
CA ALA A 326 24.28 -3.92 -23.16
C ALA A 326 24.33 -3.47 -21.70
N LEU A 327 24.19 -4.43 -20.78
CA LEU A 327 24.37 -4.15 -19.35
C LEU A 327 25.76 -3.60 -19.09
N PRO A 328 25.87 -2.55 -18.25
CA PRO A 328 27.15 -1.86 -18.05
C PRO A 328 28.11 -2.56 -17.08
N LEU A 329 27.68 -3.64 -16.43
CA LEU A 329 28.41 -4.37 -15.39
C LEU A 329 28.48 -5.86 -15.71
N THR A 330 29.51 -6.53 -15.17
CA THR A 330 29.53 -7.99 -14.99
C THR A 330 28.98 -8.35 -13.61
N GLN A 331 28.71 -9.64 -13.34
CA GLN A 331 28.19 -10.08 -12.06
C GLN A 331 29.11 -9.72 -10.88
N GLU A 332 30.42 -9.83 -11.09
CA GLU A 332 31.42 -9.55 -10.06
C GLU A 332 31.54 -8.06 -9.74
N GLN A 333 31.05 -7.20 -10.63
CA GLN A 333 31.06 -5.75 -10.47
C GLN A 333 29.80 -5.22 -9.79
N VAL A 334 28.78 -6.07 -9.57
CA VAL A 334 27.55 -5.64 -8.90
C VAL A 334 27.87 -5.23 -7.46
N PRO A 335 27.62 -3.96 -7.09
CA PRO A 335 27.94 -3.49 -5.74
C PRO A 335 27.00 -4.08 -4.69
N LEU A 336 27.50 -4.13 -3.45
CA LEU A 336 26.70 -4.38 -2.26
C LEU A 336 27.23 -3.49 -1.13
N ASN A 337 26.56 -2.37 -0.87
CA ASN A 337 27.02 -1.34 0.06
C ASN A 337 25.96 -1.06 1.12
N GLY A 338 26.29 -1.27 2.38
CA GLY A 338 25.42 -0.95 3.51
C GLY A 338 24.12 -1.77 3.54
N HIS A 339 23.09 -1.16 4.05
CA HIS A 339 21.77 -1.77 4.22
C HIS A 339 20.66 -0.73 3.97
N ALA A 340 19.59 -1.13 3.33
CA ALA A 340 18.43 -0.26 3.08
C ALA A 340 17.14 -0.94 3.57
N ILE A 341 16.25 -0.15 4.13
CA ILE A 341 14.91 -0.58 4.56
C ILE A 341 13.89 0.37 3.96
N GLU A 342 12.83 -0.19 3.38
CA GLU A 342 11.68 0.51 2.82
C GLU A 342 10.43 0.16 3.61
N VAL A 343 9.54 1.12 3.75
CA VAL A 343 8.17 0.89 4.23
C VAL A 343 7.17 1.52 3.28
N ARG A 344 6.00 0.89 3.16
CA ARG A 344 4.89 1.40 2.36
C ARG A 344 3.89 2.12 3.23
N LEU A 345 3.74 3.43 2.98
CA LEU A 345 2.73 4.25 3.63
C LEU A 345 1.41 4.13 2.88
N TYR A 346 0.42 3.53 3.52
CA TYR A 346 -0.92 3.31 2.98
C TYR A 346 -1.97 4.17 3.68
N ALA A 347 -2.96 4.63 2.91
CA ALA A 347 -4.22 5.17 3.42
C ALA A 347 -5.14 4.00 3.83
N GLU A 348 -4.95 3.49 5.04
CA GLU A 348 -5.71 2.37 5.60
C GLU A 348 -5.84 2.51 7.12
N ASP A 349 -6.85 1.88 7.69
CA ASP A 349 -7.11 1.85 9.13
C ASP A 349 -6.65 0.52 9.75
N PRO A 350 -5.44 0.45 10.34
CA PRO A 350 -4.95 -0.78 10.95
C PRO A 350 -5.82 -1.28 12.11
N GLU A 351 -6.37 -0.39 12.91
CA GLU A 351 -7.22 -0.71 14.07
C GLU A 351 -8.59 -1.21 13.61
N GLY A 352 -9.13 -0.69 12.50
CA GLY A 352 -10.35 -1.14 11.84
C GLY A 352 -10.15 -2.34 10.90
N GLY A 353 -9.11 -3.16 11.10
CA GLY A 353 -8.85 -4.35 10.28
C GLY A 353 -8.21 -4.04 8.92
N PHE A 354 -7.54 -2.90 8.82
CA PHE A 354 -6.87 -2.39 7.60
C PHE A 354 -7.83 -2.08 6.46
N LEU A 355 -8.99 -1.55 6.80
CA LEU A 355 -9.89 -1.03 5.79
C LEU A 355 -9.23 0.16 5.08
N PRO A 356 -9.33 0.24 3.74
CA PRO A 356 -8.79 1.37 3.01
C PRO A 356 -9.54 2.65 3.38
N ALA A 357 -8.79 3.73 3.57
CA ALA A 357 -9.32 5.05 3.84
C ALA A 357 -9.23 5.92 2.58
N SER A 358 -10.31 6.61 2.25
CA SER A 358 -10.34 7.55 1.14
C SER A 358 -10.84 8.91 1.61
N GLY A 359 -10.49 9.96 0.90
CA GLY A 359 -10.79 11.33 1.25
C GLY A 359 -9.66 12.29 0.97
N ARG A 360 -9.77 13.51 1.48
CA ARG A 360 -8.80 14.57 1.23
C ARG A 360 -7.64 14.52 2.22
N LEU A 361 -6.42 14.59 1.70
CA LEU A 361 -5.21 14.82 2.49
C LEU A 361 -5.18 16.27 3.01
N ALA A 362 -5.79 16.50 4.16
CA ALA A 362 -5.85 17.84 4.76
C ALA A 362 -4.47 18.32 5.23
N LEU A 363 -3.59 17.38 5.54
CA LEU A 363 -2.18 17.62 5.87
C LEU A 363 -1.35 16.50 5.23
N TYR A 364 -0.28 16.87 4.54
CA TYR A 364 0.73 15.93 4.06
C TYR A 364 2.12 16.56 4.11
N ARG A 365 2.96 16.08 5.01
CA ARG A 365 4.34 16.51 5.17
C ARG A 365 5.26 15.30 5.06
N GLU A 366 6.16 15.33 4.10
CA GLU A 366 7.19 14.30 3.90
C GLU A 366 8.38 14.54 4.83
N ALA A 367 9.05 13.46 5.22
CA ALA A 367 10.35 13.56 5.88
C ALA A 367 11.36 14.34 5.02
N ALA A 368 12.21 15.11 5.66
CA ALA A 368 13.21 15.90 4.96
C ALA A 368 14.18 15.01 4.17
N ALA A 369 14.48 15.40 2.93
CA ALA A 369 15.50 14.76 2.11
C ALA A 369 16.90 14.94 2.73
N GLY A 370 17.76 13.94 2.54
CA GLY A 370 19.12 13.99 3.06
C GLY A 370 19.92 12.73 2.70
N PRO A 371 21.20 12.65 3.10
CA PRO A 371 22.00 11.46 2.85
C PRO A 371 21.36 10.20 3.44
N GLY A 372 21.18 9.17 2.62
CA GLY A 372 20.54 7.91 3.00
C GLY A 372 19.04 8.02 3.30
N ARG A 373 18.36 9.09 2.87
CA ARG A 373 16.92 9.32 3.07
C ARG A 373 16.24 9.58 1.72
N ARG A 374 15.23 8.81 1.41
CA ARG A 374 14.46 8.92 0.16
C ARG A 374 12.97 8.74 0.45
N VAL A 375 12.15 9.56 -0.18
CA VAL A 375 10.70 9.41 -0.22
C VAL A 375 10.25 9.37 -1.67
N ASP A 376 9.59 8.29 -2.07
CA ASP A 376 8.91 8.18 -3.35
C ASP A 376 7.41 8.32 -3.09
N SER A 377 6.85 9.47 -3.45
CA SER A 377 5.47 9.84 -3.14
C SER A 377 4.70 10.17 -4.41
N GLY A 378 3.43 9.79 -4.43
CA GLY A 378 2.49 10.08 -5.51
C GLY A 378 1.46 11.15 -5.17
N VAL A 379 1.52 11.75 -3.97
CA VAL A 379 0.51 12.66 -3.45
C VAL A 379 1.11 13.94 -2.88
N ARG A 380 0.26 14.93 -2.64
CA ARG A 380 0.58 16.23 -2.01
C ARG A 380 -0.52 16.60 -1.02
N GLU A 381 -0.25 17.56 -0.13
CA GLU A 381 -1.28 18.19 0.69
C GLU A 381 -2.38 18.76 -0.21
N GLY A 382 -3.63 18.44 0.11
CA GLY A 382 -4.81 18.85 -0.62
C GLY A 382 -5.28 17.87 -1.71
N ASP A 383 -4.47 16.88 -2.09
CA ASP A 383 -4.88 15.83 -3.03
C ASP A 383 -5.98 14.93 -2.40
N GLU A 384 -6.77 14.32 -3.25
CA GLU A 384 -7.83 13.39 -2.85
C GLU A 384 -7.42 11.94 -3.08
N VAL A 385 -7.54 11.11 -2.05
CA VAL A 385 -7.32 9.66 -2.13
C VAL A 385 -8.64 9.00 -2.50
N SER A 386 -8.69 8.45 -3.69
CA SER A 386 -9.89 7.88 -4.30
C SER A 386 -10.08 6.41 -3.92
N PRO A 387 -11.31 5.91 -3.80
CA PRO A 387 -11.59 4.49 -3.55
C PRO A 387 -11.33 3.57 -4.75
N PHE A 388 -10.98 4.11 -5.92
CA PHE A 388 -10.83 3.33 -7.16
C PHE A 388 -9.44 2.71 -7.36
N TYR A 389 -8.43 3.19 -6.64
CA TYR A 389 -7.03 2.81 -6.84
C TYR A 389 -6.41 2.25 -5.57
N ASP A 390 -5.20 1.72 -5.70
CA ASP A 390 -4.41 1.25 -4.56
C ASP A 390 -4.19 2.38 -3.54
N PRO A 391 -4.36 2.12 -2.24
CA PRO A 391 -4.26 3.15 -1.19
C PRO A 391 -2.83 3.60 -0.87
N MET A 392 -1.81 3.14 -1.57
CA MET A 392 -0.42 3.52 -1.31
C MET A 392 -0.18 4.99 -1.64
N LEU A 393 0.22 5.76 -0.62
CA LEU A 393 0.52 7.19 -0.72
C LEU A 393 1.97 7.43 -1.10
N ALA A 394 2.88 6.72 -0.43
CA ALA A 394 4.30 6.90 -0.58
C ALA A 394 5.08 5.67 -0.08
N LYS A 395 6.37 5.63 -0.43
CA LYS A 395 7.37 4.75 0.15
C LYS A 395 8.43 5.61 0.84
N LEU A 396 8.82 5.20 2.06
CA LEU A 396 9.93 5.81 2.77
C LEU A 396 11.08 4.81 2.76
N ILE A 397 12.24 5.24 2.30
CA ILE A 397 13.41 4.40 2.14
C ILE A 397 14.58 5.03 2.91
N ALA A 398 15.19 4.26 3.80
CA ALA A 398 16.40 4.68 4.50
C ALA A 398 17.55 3.72 4.21
N TRP A 399 18.72 4.29 3.95
CA TRP A 399 19.97 3.56 3.81
C TRP A 399 20.92 3.92 4.97
N GLY A 400 21.72 2.96 5.39
CA GLY A 400 22.80 3.14 6.37
C GLY A 400 23.96 2.19 6.09
N GLU A 401 25.13 2.43 6.70
CA GLU A 401 26.26 1.52 6.61
C GLU A 401 25.97 0.17 7.29
N THR A 402 25.05 0.19 8.26
CA THR A 402 24.55 -0.98 8.96
C THR A 402 23.02 -1.03 8.92
N ARG A 403 22.45 -2.24 9.15
CA ARG A 403 21.00 -2.42 9.26
C ARG A 403 20.39 -1.55 10.36
N GLU A 404 21.05 -1.46 11.52
CA GLU A 404 20.56 -0.67 12.64
C GLU A 404 20.57 0.82 12.31
N GLU A 405 21.57 1.33 11.62
CA GLU A 405 21.60 2.72 11.17
C GLU A 405 20.45 3.02 10.19
N ALA A 406 20.21 2.13 9.23
CA ALA A 406 19.07 2.26 8.28
C ALA A 406 17.74 2.25 9.06
N ARG A 407 17.57 1.33 10.02
CA ARG A 407 16.37 1.22 10.86
C ARG A 407 16.11 2.49 11.68
N GLN A 408 17.12 3.01 12.36
CA GLN A 408 17.00 4.24 13.16
C GLN A 408 16.70 5.46 12.27
N ARG A 409 17.35 5.54 11.12
CA ARG A 409 17.09 6.61 10.14
C ARG A 409 15.66 6.56 9.62
N LEU A 410 15.14 5.36 9.34
CA LEU A 410 13.75 5.19 8.89
C LEU A 410 12.74 5.54 9.99
N LEU A 411 13.02 5.16 11.24
CA LEU A 411 12.21 5.58 12.39
C LEU A 411 12.15 7.11 12.52
N ALA A 412 13.29 7.78 12.34
CA ALA A 412 13.35 9.24 12.35
C ALA A 412 12.54 9.84 11.18
N MET A 413 12.63 9.27 9.97
CA MET A 413 11.82 9.69 8.82
C MET A 413 10.32 9.53 9.08
N LEU A 414 9.90 8.41 9.67
CA LEU A 414 8.51 8.18 10.04
C LEU A 414 8.04 9.17 11.11
N ALA A 415 8.91 9.58 12.03
CA ALA A 415 8.59 10.58 13.05
C ALA A 415 8.41 11.98 12.45
N GLU A 416 9.13 12.32 11.38
CA GLU A 416 9.02 13.59 10.66
C GLU A 416 7.83 13.63 9.69
N THR A 417 7.32 12.45 9.28
CA THR A 417 6.20 12.35 8.33
C THR A 417 4.88 12.60 9.04
N SER A 418 4.05 13.47 8.47
CA SER A 418 2.72 13.79 9.02
C SER A 418 1.67 13.65 7.92
N VAL A 419 0.62 12.88 8.21
CA VAL A 419 -0.53 12.71 7.31
C VAL A 419 -1.81 12.91 8.11
N GLY A 420 -2.66 13.83 7.68
CA GLY A 420 -3.92 14.14 8.33
C GLY A 420 -5.06 14.28 7.33
N GLY A 421 -6.29 14.05 7.80
CA GLY A 421 -7.51 14.09 7.01
C GLY A 421 -8.06 12.70 6.69
N LEU A 422 -7.22 11.67 6.75
CA LEU A 422 -7.62 10.26 6.62
C LEU A 422 -6.72 9.37 7.48
N ARG A 423 -7.15 8.14 7.72
CA ARG A 423 -6.38 7.16 8.50
C ARG A 423 -5.26 6.56 7.65
N THR A 424 -4.11 6.31 8.29
CA THR A 424 -2.94 5.69 7.65
C THR A 424 -2.31 4.63 8.55
N ASN A 425 -1.47 3.79 7.94
CA ASN A 425 -0.69 2.81 8.68
C ASN A 425 0.61 3.37 9.31
N LEU A 426 0.80 4.69 9.36
CA LEU A 426 2.05 5.33 9.81
C LEU A 426 2.48 4.89 11.23
N ALA A 427 1.55 4.89 12.19
CA ALA A 427 1.83 4.47 13.56
C ALA A 427 2.15 2.97 13.64
N PHE A 428 1.47 2.14 12.85
CA PHE A 428 1.72 0.72 12.73
C PHE A 428 3.13 0.43 12.19
N LEU A 429 3.59 1.16 11.17
CA LEU A 429 4.94 1.07 10.63
C LEU A 429 6.01 1.42 11.68
N ARG A 430 5.77 2.47 12.49
CA ARG A 430 6.67 2.85 13.60
C ARG A 430 6.76 1.74 14.64
N ARG A 431 5.63 1.10 14.98
CA ARG A 431 5.60 -0.03 15.95
C ARG A 431 6.35 -1.24 15.41
N ILE A 432 6.22 -1.59 14.12
CA ILE A 432 6.98 -2.67 13.49
C ILE A 432 8.49 -2.41 13.60
N LEU A 433 8.95 -1.26 13.11
CA LEU A 433 10.38 -0.93 13.12
C LEU A 433 10.95 -0.76 14.53
N GLY A 434 10.12 -0.32 15.49
CA GLY A 434 10.47 -0.19 16.91
C GLY A 434 10.48 -1.50 17.66
N HIS A 435 9.86 -2.57 17.13
CA HIS A 435 9.69 -3.83 17.82
C HIS A 435 11.03 -4.57 18.02
N PRO A 436 11.30 -5.12 19.24
CA PRO A 436 12.57 -5.80 19.53
C PRO A 436 12.88 -6.97 18.58
N ALA A 437 11.87 -7.76 18.20
CA ALA A 437 12.05 -8.87 17.26
C ALA A 437 12.44 -8.38 15.86
N PHE A 438 11.91 -7.23 15.38
CA PHE A 438 12.36 -6.63 14.14
C PHE A 438 13.81 -6.14 14.23
N ALA A 439 14.16 -5.48 15.33
CA ALA A 439 15.54 -5.05 15.59
C ALA A 439 16.51 -6.23 15.60
N ALA A 440 16.12 -7.36 16.18
CA ALA A 440 16.89 -8.62 16.21
C ALA A 440 16.88 -9.39 14.88
N ALA A 441 16.19 -8.89 13.84
CA ALA A 441 16.02 -9.56 12.54
C ALA A 441 15.33 -10.94 12.61
N GLU A 442 14.39 -11.12 13.54
CA GLU A 442 13.55 -12.30 13.66
C GLU A 442 12.39 -12.23 12.66
N LEU A 443 12.71 -12.39 11.38
CA LEU A 443 11.80 -12.13 10.26
C LEU A 443 11.22 -13.43 9.70
N ASP A 444 9.91 -13.48 9.57
CA ASP A 444 9.17 -14.49 8.82
C ASP A 444 7.79 -13.97 8.41
N THR A 445 7.10 -14.69 7.55
CA THR A 445 5.78 -14.27 7.03
C THR A 445 4.67 -14.25 8.09
N GLY A 446 4.88 -14.84 9.27
CA GLY A 446 3.98 -14.82 10.42
C GLY A 446 4.26 -13.71 11.44
N PHE A 447 5.23 -12.83 11.18
CA PHE A 447 5.68 -11.80 12.14
C PHE A 447 4.53 -10.95 12.68
N ILE A 448 3.73 -10.35 11.79
CA ILE A 448 2.62 -9.47 12.19
C ILE A 448 1.58 -10.21 13.03
N ALA A 449 1.21 -11.43 12.61
CA ALA A 449 0.23 -12.23 13.35
C ALA A 449 0.73 -12.63 14.75
N ARG A 450 2.02 -12.93 14.88
CA ARG A 450 2.64 -13.33 16.16
C ARG A 450 2.74 -12.17 17.15
N HIS A 451 2.96 -10.97 16.66
CA HIS A 451 3.15 -9.75 17.48
C HIS A 451 1.96 -8.80 17.40
N GLN A 452 0.76 -9.31 17.05
CA GLN A 452 -0.42 -8.49 16.79
C GLN A 452 -0.77 -7.58 17.96
N ASP A 453 -0.71 -8.06 19.20
CA ASP A 453 -1.09 -7.30 20.39
C ASP A 453 -0.15 -6.12 20.64
N ASP A 454 1.14 -6.26 20.34
CA ASP A 454 2.14 -5.19 20.46
C ASP A 454 2.04 -4.18 19.31
N LEU A 455 1.73 -4.67 18.10
CA LEU A 455 1.66 -3.86 16.89
C LEU A 455 0.34 -3.09 16.75
N LEU A 456 -0.75 -3.65 17.28
CA LEU A 456 -2.10 -3.09 17.27
C LEU A 456 -2.67 -3.08 18.69
N PRO A 457 -2.07 -2.30 19.62
CA PRO A 457 -2.58 -2.20 20.98
C PRO A 457 -4.00 -1.60 20.97
N ALA A 458 -4.82 -2.04 21.93
CA ALA A 458 -6.15 -1.46 22.10
C ALA A 458 -6.03 0.08 22.33
N PRO A 459 -6.91 0.88 21.73
CA PRO A 459 -6.93 2.32 21.93
C PRO A 459 -7.02 2.66 23.42
N GLN A 460 -6.11 3.51 23.90
CA GLN A 460 -6.14 4.01 25.27
C GLN A 460 -6.92 5.32 25.31
N ALA A 461 -7.63 5.54 26.43
CA ALA A 461 -8.30 6.82 26.67
C ALA A 461 -7.28 7.95 26.69
N LEU A 462 -7.62 9.06 26.04
CA LEU A 462 -6.74 10.22 25.96
C LEU A 462 -6.64 10.90 27.34
N PRO A 463 -5.41 11.13 27.84
CA PRO A 463 -5.22 11.69 29.16
C PRO A 463 -5.63 13.17 29.24
N GLU A 464 -5.94 13.67 30.45
CA GLU A 464 -6.40 15.05 30.66
C GLU A 464 -5.42 16.09 30.09
N HIS A 465 -4.12 15.84 30.20
CA HIS A 465 -3.10 16.77 29.69
C HIS A 465 -3.04 16.82 28.15
N PHE A 466 -3.49 15.77 27.43
CA PHE A 466 -3.71 15.84 25.98
C PHE A 466 -4.82 16.87 25.66
N TRP A 467 -5.96 16.76 26.35
CA TRP A 467 -7.10 17.64 26.12
C TRP A 467 -6.76 19.10 26.44
N GLN A 468 -5.98 19.32 27.50
CA GLN A 468 -5.48 20.63 27.83
C GLN A 468 -4.53 21.18 26.75
N ALA A 469 -3.61 20.37 26.26
CA ALA A 469 -2.70 20.74 25.18
C ALA A 469 -3.45 21.09 23.89
N ALA A 470 -4.43 20.27 23.53
CA ALA A 470 -5.28 20.49 22.36
C ALA A 470 -6.09 21.78 22.46
N ALA A 471 -6.67 22.05 23.63
CA ALA A 471 -7.46 23.27 23.86
C ALA A 471 -6.60 24.54 23.83
N ASP A 472 -5.41 24.49 24.44
CA ASP A 472 -4.45 25.61 24.40
C ASP A 472 -3.96 25.89 22.97
N ALA A 473 -3.60 24.82 22.22
CA ALA A 473 -3.19 24.94 20.83
C ALA A 473 -4.32 25.47 19.94
N TRP A 474 -5.55 25.00 20.17
CA TRP A 474 -6.73 25.48 19.45
C TRP A 474 -6.92 26.97 19.62
N LEU A 475 -6.99 27.46 20.86
CA LEU A 475 -7.18 28.89 21.15
C LEU A 475 -6.05 29.76 20.60
N GLN A 476 -4.81 29.34 20.75
CA GLN A 476 -3.67 30.08 20.21
C GLN A 476 -3.69 30.14 18.68
N SER A 477 -4.16 29.10 18.01
CA SER A 477 -4.34 29.11 16.56
C SER A 477 -5.45 30.03 16.07
N GLU A 478 -6.45 30.32 16.93
CA GLU A 478 -7.51 31.30 16.65
C GLU A 478 -7.06 32.75 16.91
N ALA A 479 -6.19 32.97 17.88
CA ALA A 479 -5.71 34.29 18.24
C ALA A 479 -4.95 35.01 17.10
N GLY A 480 -4.50 34.28 16.09
CA GLY A 480 -3.90 34.82 14.86
C GLY A 480 -4.90 35.39 13.85
N TYR A 481 -6.20 35.12 14.02
CA TYR A 481 -7.24 35.58 13.08
C TYR A 481 -7.66 37.00 13.40
N ARG A 482 -6.81 38.00 13.03
CA ARG A 482 -7.21 39.42 13.04
C ARG A 482 -7.98 39.67 11.76
N ARG A 483 -9.12 40.35 11.91
CA ARG A 483 -9.85 40.84 10.74
C ARG A 483 -9.01 41.93 10.07
N ASP A 484 -8.73 41.77 8.78
CA ASP A 484 -7.94 42.73 8.00
C ASP A 484 -8.64 44.10 7.92
N ASP A 485 -9.98 44.13 8.03
CA ASP A 485 -10.82 45.32 7.99
C ASP A 485 -10.90 46.04 9.35
N ASP A 486 -10.55 45.38 10.46
CA ASP A 486 -10.51 45.97 11.80
C ASP A 486 -9.46 45.31 12.70
N PRO A 487 -8.16 45.55 12.45
CA PRO A 487 -7.07 44.88 13.18
C PRO A 487 -6.92 45.35 14.63
N TYR A 488 -7.59 46.41 15.00
CA TYR A 488 -7.55 46.99 16.35
C TYR A 488 -8.82 46.76 17.15
N SER A 489 -9.79 46.02 16.61
CA SER A 489 -11.04 45.75 17.32
C SER A 489 -10.81 45.01 18.63
N PRO A 490 -11.32 45.52 19.74
CA PRO A 490 -11.26 44.80 21.01
C PRO A 490 -12.04 43.48 20.97
N TRP A 491 -12.98 43.34 20.04
CA TRP A 491 -13.77 42.12 19.82
C TRP A 491 -13.00 41.03 19.09
N SER A 492 -11.86 41.38 18.47
CA SER A 492 -10.95 40.42 17.85
C SER A 492 -9.97 39.78 18.85
N ARG A 493 -10.04 40.15 20.14
CA ARG A 493 -9.21 39.56 21.19
C ARG A 493 -9.85 38.30 21.73
N ASN A 494 -9.16 37.19 21.61
CA ASN A 494 -9.56 35.89 22.17
C ASN A 494 -8.89 35.68 23.55
N ASP A 495 -8.90 36.71 24.42
CA ASP A 495 -8.25 36.71 25.73
C ASP A 495 -9.18 36.31 26.88
N GLY A 496 -10.40 35.87 26.57
CA GLY A 496 -11.40 35.42 27.53
C GLY A 496 -11.84 36.52 28.50
N TRP A 497 -11.61 37.85 28.19
CA TRP A 497 -11.97 38.95 29.07
C TRP A 497 -13.47 38.95 29.37
N ARG A 498 -13.79 39.03 30.65
CA ARG A 498 -15.15 39.18 31.16
C ARG A 498 -15.19 40.27 32.24
N SER A 499 -16.25 41.10 32.24
CA SER A 499 -16.45 42.10 33.26
C SER A 499 -16.76 41.43 34.62
N ALA A 500 -15.92 41.69 35.64
CA ALA A 500 -16.08 41.19 37.01
C ALA A 500 -16.07 39.67 37.21
N LEU A 501 -15.64 38.88 36.22
CA LEU A 501 -15.54 37.44 36.29
C LEU A 501 -14.11 36.94 35.96
N ALA A 502 -13.80 35.72 36.37
CA ALA A 502 -12.56 35.07 35.97
C ALA A 502 -12.51 34.92 34.45
N ARG A 503 -11.30 35.08 33.87
CA ARG A 503 -11.07 34.85 32.44
C ARG A 503 -11.02 33.33 32.18
N GLU A 504 -12.18 32.75 32.01
CA GLU A 504 -12.32 31.31 31.75
C GLU A 504 -13.14 31.10 30.46
N SER A 505 -12.77 30.10 29.69
CA SER A 505 -13.52 29.61 28.51
C SER A 505 -13.70 28.14 28.61
N ASP A 506 -14.88 27.65 28.31
CA ASP A 506 -15.17 26.23 28.15
C ASP A 506 -15.13 25.92 26.64
N LEU A 507 -14.26 24.98 26.26
CA LEU A 507 -14.10 24.51 24.88
C LEU A 507 -14.47 23.05 24.80
N MET A 508 -15.49 22.73 24.00
CA MET A 508 -15.87 21.35 23.73
C MET A 508 -15.02 20.83 22.57
N LEU A 509 -14.23 19.80 22.84
CA LEU A 509 -13.38 19.14 21.86
C LEU A 509 -13.81 17.71 21.63
N ARG A 510 -13.62 17.24 20.40
CA ARG A 510 -13.78 15.85 19.99
C ARG A 510 -12.47 15.35 19.38
N CYS A 511 -12.03 14.16 19.79
CA CYS A 511 -10.93 13.43 19.18
C CYS A 511 -11.26 11.94 19.20
N ARG A 512 -11.20 11.28 18.07
CA ARG A 512 -11.72 9.90 17.91
C ARG A 512 -13.21 9.86 18.34
N ASP A 513 -13.59 8.90 19.18
CA ASP A 513 -14.94 8.76 19.72
C ASP A 513 -15.12 9.49 21.06
N GLU A 514 -14.06 10.12 21.59
CA GLU A 514 -14.09 10.81 22.86
C GLU A 514 -14.46 12.28 22.69
N ARG A 515 -15.27 12.79 23.66
CA ARG A 515 -15.60 14.21 23.79
C ARG A 515 -15.23 14.70 25.16
N ARG A 516 -14.66 15.93 25.22
CA ARG A 516 -14.28 16.57 26.47
C ARG A 516 -14.61 18.05 26.45
N CYS A 517 -15.20 18.54 27.54
CA CYS A 517 -15.30 19.93 27.83
C CYS A 517 -14.06 20.35 28.62
N VAL A 518 -13.20 21.17 28.00
CA VAL A 518 -11.96 21.65 28.62
C VAL A 518 -12.15 23.07 29.09
N ARG A 519 -11.95 23.30 30.40
CA ARG A 519 -11.98 24.66 30.98
C ARG A 519 -10.59 25.27 30.94
N LEU A 520 -10.46 26.37 30.22
CA LEU A 520 -9.24 27.14 30.07
C LEU A 520 -9.26 28.40 30.94
N ARG A 521 -8.18 28.62 31.68
CA ARG A 521 -7.98 29.82 32.50
C ARG A 521 -6.97 30.73 31.83
N HIS A 522 -7.43 31.80 31.21
CA HIS A 522 -6.60 32.75 30.47
C HIS A 522 -5.66 33.61 31.34
N ALA A 523 -5.79 33.57 32.67
CA ALA A 523 -4.95 34.33 33.59
C ALA A 523 -3.64 33.62 33.99
N SER A 524 -3.48 32.34 33.71
CA SER A 524 -2.28 31.56 34.06
C SER A 524 -1.39 31.40 32.83
N PRO A 525 -0.04 31.44 33.00
CA PRO A 525 0.85 31.04 31.91
C PRO A 525 0.53 29.61 31.50
N SER A 526 0.21 29.41 30.22
CA SER A 526 -0.02 28.07 29.71
C SER A 526 1.29 27.26 29.70
N GLN A 527 1.19 26.00 30.09
CA GLN A 527 2.29 25.03 29.92
C GLN A 527 2.53 24.67 28.44
N TYR A 528 1.62 25.09 27.57
CA TYR A 528 1.60 24.81 26.16
C TYR A 528 1.66 26.10 25.35
N ARG A 529 2.59 26.22 24.43
CA ARG A 529 2.74 27.36 23.54
C ARG A 529 2.82 26.90 22.09
N LEU A 530 1.96 27.43 21.25
CA LEU A 530 2.04 27.23 19.81
C LEU A 530 3.13 28.15 19.23
N ASP A 531 4.07 27.55 18.49
CA ASP A 531 5.21 28.22 17.85
C ASP A 531 5.25 27.79 16.38
N GLY A 532 4.55 28.54 15.53
CA GLY A 532 4.26 28.13 14.16
C GLY A 532 3.38 26.89 14.12
N ASP A 533 3.88 25.84 13.51
CA ASP A 533 3.23 24.53 13.40
C ASP A 533 3.65 23.54 14.50
N ASP A 534 4.33 24.02 15.55
CA ASP A 534 4.78 23.19 16.68
C ASP A 534 4.11 23.63 17.98
N LEU A 535 3.68 22.66 18.77
CA LEU A 535 3.30 22.85 20.16
C LEU A 535 4.51 22.62 21.07
N VAL A 536 4.95 23.66 21.74
CA VAL A 536 5.99 23.58 22.76
C VAL A 536 5.32 23.36 24.11
N SER A 537 5.46 22.19 24.69
CA SER A 537 4.98 21.84 26.02
C SER A 537 6.11 21.93 27.03
N ARG A 538 5.81 22.45 28.25
CA ARG A 538 6.74 22.49 29.36
C ARG A 538 6.07 21.89 30.59
N VAL A 539 6.30 20.60 30.80
CA VAL A 539 5.69 19.82 31.89
C VAL A 539 6.80 19.19 32.72
N ASP A 540 6.74 19.36 34.04
CA ASP A 540 7.71 18.79 35.01
C ASP A 540 9.19 19.10 34.69
N GLY A 541 9.45 20.30 34.18
CA GLY A 541 10.79 20.78 33.82
C GLY A 541 11.30 20.22 32.47
N VAL A 542 10.53 19.37 31.79
CA VAL A 542 10.85 18.83 30.46
C VAL A 542 10.15 19.68 29.39
N THR A 543 10.93 20.14 28.42
CA THR A 543 10.39 20.82 27.24
C THR A 543 10.32 19.81 26.09
N ARG A 544 9.13 19.68 25.50
CA ARG A 544 8.89 18.85 24.31
C ARG A 544 8.34 19.71 23.19
N ARG A 545 8.65 19.35 21.95
CA ARG A 545 8.02 19.88 20.74
C ARG A 545 7.26 18.76 20.06
N SER A 546 6.02 19.03 19.67
CA SER A 546 5.13 18.13 18.94
C SER A 546 4.50 18.91 17.79
N ALA A 547 4.23 18.26 16.67
CA ALA A 547 3.51 18.93 15.59
C ALA A 547 2.09 19.31 16.04
N ALA A 548 1.68 20.55 15.74
CA ALA A 548 0.33 21.05 16.01
C ALA A 548 -0.10 21.97 14.88
N LEU A 549 -0.84 21.44 13.93
CA LEU A 549 -1.19 22.13 12.70
C LEU A 549 -2.70 22.28 12.59
N ARG A 550 -3.18 23.51 12.43
CA ARG A 550 -4.60 23.75 12.15
C ARG A 550 -4.86 23.83 10.65
N ARG A 551 -5.87 23.07 10.19
CA ARG A 551 -6.41 23.15 8.84
C ARG A 551 -7.94 23.25 8.92
N GLY A 552 -8.45 24.45 8.68
CA GLY A 552 -9.89 24.70 8.79
C GLY A 552 -10.42 24.47 10.21
N ARG A 553 -11.35 23.54 10.35
CA ARG A 553 -11.98 23.16 11.61
C ARG A 553 -11.27 22.02 12.35
N GLN A 554 -10.15 21.52 11.86
CA GLN A 554 -9.38 20.45 12.47
C GLN A 554 -8.03 20.98 12.95
N LEU A 555 -7.64 20.57 14.16
CA LEU A 555 -6.30 20.70 14.71
C LEU A 555 -5.66 19.33 14.70
N PHE A 556 -4.60 19.14 13.93
CA PHE A 556 -3.79 17.94 13.94
C PHE A 556 -2.70 18.08 15.00
N LEU A 557 -2.78 17.28 16.05
CA LEU A 557 -1.85 17.31 17.18
C LEU A 557 -1.10 15.98 17.27
N GLU A 558 0.22 16.03 17.20
CA GLU A 558 1.06 14.86 17.45
C GLU A 558 1.09 14.56 18.96
N TRP A 559 0.70 13.33 19.28
CA TRP A 559 0.66 12.83 20.64
C TRP A 559 1.17 11.40 20.71
N GLU A 560 2.22 11.16 21.52
CA GLU A 560 2.84 9.83 21.68
C GLU A 560 3.17 9.11 20.36
N GLY A 561 3.50 9.91 19.34
CA GLY A 561 3.89 9.40 18.04
C GLY A 561 2.75 9.15 17.06
N GLU A 562 1.51 9.51 17.42
CA GLU A 562 0.36 9.52 16.52
C GLU A 562 -0.07 10.97 16.24
N LEU A 563 -0.53 11.21 15.02
CA LEU A 563 -1.12 12.49 14.65
C LEU A 563 -2.64 12.38 14.80
N LEU A 564 -3.17 13.05 15.84
CA LEU A 564 -4.58 13.00 16.19
C LEU A 564 -5.31 14.23 15.65
N ALA A 565 -6.45 14.02 15.01
CA ALA A 565 -7.34 15.10 14.58
C ALA A 565 -8.27 15.48 15.74
N VAL A 566 -8.20 16.74 16.17
CA VAL A 566 -9.03 17.31 17.20
C VAL A 566 -9.95 18.36 16.57
N GLU A 567 -11.23 18.32 16.88
CA GLU A 567 -12.24 19.26 16.40
C GLU A 567 -12.87 20.03 17.56
N ALA A 568 -13.10 21.32 17.37
CA ALA A 568 -13.98 22.06 18.26
C ALA A 568 -15.44 21.78 17.87
N VAL A 569 -16.18 21.28 18.84
CA VAL A 569 -17.58 20.90 18.68
C VAL A 569 -18.47 22.13 18.86
N ASP A 570 -19.30 22.41 17.87
CA ASP A 570 -20.42 23.33 18.00
C ASP A 570 -21.66 22.56 18.47
N PRO A 571 -22.07 22.70 19.74
CA PRO A 571 -23.20 21.92 20.27
C PRO A 571 -24.53 22.21 19.56
N ILE A 572 -24.66 23.40 18.96
CA ILE A 572 -25.90 23.79 18.25
C ILE A 572 -25.95 23.07 16.90
N ALA A 573 -24.88 23.15 16.15
CA ALA A 573 -24.78 22.46 14.86
C ALA A 573 -24.91 20.92 15.00
N GLU A 574 -24.38 20.33 16.07
CA GLU A 574 -24.55 18.89 16.36
C GLU A 574 -25.99 18.52 16.73
N ALA A 575 -26.67 19.34 17.52
CA ALA A 575 -28.06 19.10 17.86
C ALA A 575 -28.96 19.15 16.63
N GLU A 576 -28.68 20.05 15.68
CA GLU A 576 -29.36 20.11 14.39
C GLU A 576 -29.08 18.87 13.53
N ALA A 577 -27.80 18.41 13.46
CA ALA A 577 -27.43 17.22 12.72
C ALA A 577 -27.98 15.92 13.32
N ALA A 578 -28.08 15.82 14.66
CA ALA A 578 -28.61 14.64 15.35
C ALA A 578 -30.10 14.40 15.08
N HIS A 579 -30.85 15.45 14.76
CA HIS A 579 -32.27 15.34 14.37
C HIS A 579 -32.44 14.78 12.94
N ALA A 580 -31.38 14.83 12.11
CA ALA A 580 -31.41 14.34 10.73
C ALA A 580 -31.04 12.85 10.61
N HIS A 581 -30.46 12.23 11.64
CA HIS A 581 -29.88 10.85 11.58
C HIS A 581 -30.40 9.99 12.74
N GLN A 582 -31.63 9.48 12.65
CA GLN A 582 -32.09 8.39 13.52
C GLN A 582 -32.26 7.09 12.73
N GLY A 583 -31.38 6.10 13.00
CA GLY A 583 -31.65 4.68 12.80
C GLY A 583 -31.32 4.08 11.43
N GLY A 584 -30.06 3.93 11.06
CA GLY A 584 -29.71 3.17 9.86
C GLY A 584 -28.29 2.59 9.88
N LEU A 585 -28.10 1.43 9.21
CA LEU A 585 -26.79 0.91 8.88
C LEU A 585 -26.15 1.80 7.82
N SER A 586 -24.97 2.30 8.10
CA SER A 586 -24.24 3.22 7.20
C SER A 586 -23.01 2.57 6.56
N ALA A 587 -22.52 3.18 5.50
CA ALA A 587 -21.28 2.79 4.84
C ALA A 587 -20.08 2.98 5.79
N PRO A 588 -19.26 1.96 6.04
CA PRO A 588 -18.09 2.04 6.92
C PRO A 588 -16.91 2.75 6.26
N MET A 589 -16.96 3.01 4.97
CA MET A 589 -15.93 3.65 4.16
C MET A 589 -16.53 4.16 2.84
N ASN A 590 -15.81 5.03 2.15
CA ASN A 590 -16.17 5.45 0.79
C ASN A 590 -15.98 4.27 -0.18
N GLY A 591 -16.95 4.02 -1.05
CA GLY A 591 -16.89 2.91 -2.00
C GLY A 591 -18.06 2.88 -2.98
N SER A 592 -18.10 1.83 -3.78
CA SER A 592 -19.21 1.56 -4.71
C SER A 592 -20.04 0.38 -4.22
N ILE A 593 -21.34 0.50 -4.25
CA ILE A 593 -22.26 -0.60 -3.94
C ILE A 593 -22.19 -1.63 -5.08
N VAL A 594 -21.69 -2.83 -4.78
CA VAL A 594 -21.56 -3.91 -5.79
C VAL A 594 -22.85 -4.72 -5.87
N ARG A 595 -23.44 -5.03 -4.71
CA ARG A 595 -24.71 -5.78 -4.64
C ARG A 595 -25.56 -5.32 -3.48
N VAL A 596 -26.86 -5.29 -3.73
CA VAL A 596 -27.91 -5.17 -2.71
C VAL A 596 -28.60 -6.52 -2.63
N LEU A 597 -28.53 -7.20 -1.47
CA LEU A 597 -28.99 -8.58 -1.29
C LEU A 597 -30.32 -8.70 -0.57
N VAL A 598 -30.96 -7.56 -0.26
CA VAL A 598 -32.22 -7.51 0.50
C VAL A 598 -33.18 -6.50 -0.14
N GLU A 599 -34.47 -6.69 0.13
CA GLU A 599 -35.56 -5.81 -0.31
C GLU A 599 -36.31 -5.23 0.88
N PRO A 600 -36.92 -4.03 0.76
CA PRO A 600 -37.80 -3.49 1.79
C PRO A 600 -38.93 -4.47 2.14
N GLY A 601 -39.15 -4.70 3.43
CA GLY A 601 -40.13 -5.67 3.95
C GLY A 601 -39.57 -7.09 4.17
N GLN A 602 -38.35 -7.37 3.76
CA GLN A 602 -37.71 -8.68 3.96
C GLN A 602 -37.24 -8.84 5.41
N THR A 603 -37.53 -10.03 5.99
CA THR A 603 -37.01 -10.42 7.30
C THR A 603 -35.59 -10.98 7.15
N VAL A 604 -34.67 -10.53 8.00
CA VAL A 604 -33.27 -10.94 8.02
C VAL A 604 -32.85 -11.44 9.40
N GLU A 605 -31.94 -12.40 9.45
CA GLU A 605 -31.32 -12.89 10.68
C GLU A 605 -30.08 -12.07 11.04
N ALA A 606 -29.68 -12.06 12.32
CA ALA A 606 -28.44 -11.48 12.77
C ALA A 606 -27.25 -12.07 11.99
N GLY A 607 -26.36 -11.22 11.47
CA GLY A 607 -25.21 -11.62 10.67
C GLY A 607 -25.49 -11.83 9.17
N ALA A 608 -26.75 -11.75 8.72
CA ALA A 608 -27.08 -11.83 7.29
C ALA A 608 -26.44 -10.67 6.52
N THR A 609 -25.83 -10.96 5.37
CA THR A 609 -25.26 -9.90 4.50
C THR A 609 -26.38 -9.17 3.78
N LEU A 610 -26.45 -7.85 3.95
CA LEU A 610 -27.49 -6.99 3.40
C LEU A 610 -27.03 -6.29 2.11
N VAL A 611 -25.83 -5.73 2.17
CA VAL A 611 -25.21 -4.98 1.07
C VAL A 611 -23.75 -5.36 0.95
N VAL A 612 -23.21 -5.40 -0.27
CA VAL A 612 -21.78 -5.58 -0.53
C VAL A 612 -21.26 -4.29 -1.13
N LEU A 613 -20.28 -3.70 -0.45
CA LEU A 613 -19.58 -2.50 -0.85
C LEU A 613 -18.17 -2.87 -1.31
N GLU A 614 -17.70 -2.32 -2.42
CA GLU A 614 -16.32 -2.46 -2.91
C GLU A 614 -15.58 -1.14 -2.78
N ALA A 615 -14.39 -1.21 -2.19
CA ALA A 615 -13.43 -0.11 -2.18
C ALA A 615 -12.02 -0.66 -2.41
N MET A 616 -11.24 -0.01 -3.29
CA MET A 616 -9.81 -0.32 -3.52
C MET A 616 -9.54 -1.82 -3.73
N LYS A 617 -10.38 -2.50 -4.55
CA LYS A 617 -10.31 -3.93 -4.87
C LYS A 617 -10.65 -4.89 -3.70
N MET A 618 -11.20 -4.37 -2.62
CA MET A 618 -11.69 -5.18 -1.51
C MET A 618 -13.20 -5.09 -1.41
N GLU A 619 -13.87 -6.25 -1.30
CA GLU A 619 -15.29 -6.33 -1.03
C GLU A 619 -15.54 -6.35 0.49
N HIS A 620 -16.43 -5.49 0.95
CA HIS A 620 -16.88 -5.44 2.33
C HIS A 620 -18.36 -5.73 2.44
N SER A 621 -18.72 -6.73 3.25
CA SER A 621 -20.11 -7.12 3.48
C SER A 621 -20.70 -6.35 4.65
N ILE A 622 -21.73 -5.57 4.43
CA ILE A 622 -22.54 -4.92 5.46
C ILE A 622 -23.55 -5.96 5.96
N ARG A 623 -23.48 -6.27 7.26
CA ARG A 623 -24.28 -7.35 7.89
C ARG A 623 -25.28 -6.80 8.87
N ALA A 624 -26.41 -7.50 9.01
CA ALA A 624 -27.42 -7.19 10.01
C ALA A 624 -26.84 -7.38 11.43
N PRO A 625 -26.87 -6.37 12.31
CA PRO A 625 -26.38 -6.48 13.68
C PRO A 625 -27.31 -7.33 14.56
N HIS A 626 -28.58 -7.40 14.25
CA HIS A 626 -29.62 -8.17 14.91
C HIS A 626 -30.63 -8.70 13.88
N ALA A 627 -31.48 -9.64 14.27
CA ALA A 627 -32.60 -10.06 13.44
C ALA A 627 -33.63 -8.92 13.37
N GLY A 628 -34.24 -8.71 12.20
CA GLY A 628 -35.21 -7.63 12.01
C GLY A 628 -35.86 -7.64 10.63
N VAL A 629 -36.64 -6.62 10.32
CA VAL A 629 -37.26 -6.41 9.01
C VAL A 629 -36.60 -5.20 8.34
N VAL A 630 -36.23 -5.33 7.09
CA VAL A 630 -35.69 -4.22 6.29
C VAL A 630 -36.81 -3.19 6.09
N LYS A 631 -36.66 -2.02 6.70
CA LYS A 631 -37.64 -0.94 6.62
C LYS A 631 -37.45 -0.11 5.34
N ALA A 632 -36.21 0.27 5.06
CA ALA A 632 -35.85 1.05 3.89
C ALA A 632 -34.45 0.71 3.37
N LEU A 633 -34.27 0.90 2.06
CA LEU A 633 -32.97 0.89 1.38
C LEU A 633 -32.68 2.30 0.87
N TYR A 634 -31.48 2.78 1.14
CA TYR A 634 -31.02 4.12 0.76
C TYR A 634 -29.89 4.08 -0.25
N CYS A 635 -29.57 2.90 -0.80
CA CYS A 635 -28.53 2.73 -1.80
C CYS A 635 -28.96 1.82 -2.95
N SER A 636 -28.30 1.95 -4.09
CA SER A 636 -28.52 1.16 -5.29
C SER A 636 -27.23 0.54 -5.80
N GLU A 637 -27.32 -0.59 -6.52
CA GLU A 637 -26.14 -1.21 -7.14
C GLU A 637 -25.47 -0.25 -8.13
N GLY A 638 -24.14 -0.14 -8.05
CA GLY A 638 -23.34 0.78 -8.85
C GLY A 638 -23.22 2.20 -8.27
N GLU A 639 -23.94 2.53 -7.21
CA GLU A 639 -23.89 3.84 -6.56
C GLU A 639 -22.60 4.02 -5.77
N LEU A 640 -22.04 5.25 -5.82
CA LEU A 640 -20.93 5.67 -4.99
C LEU A 640 -21.46 6.25 -3.68
N VAL A 641 -20.96 5.74 -2.57
CA VAL A 641 -21.35 6.18 -1.24
C VAL A 641 -20.12 6.66 -0.46
N GLU A 642 -20.32 7.66 0.38
CA GLU A 642 -19.30 8.16 1.31
C GLU A 642 -19.43 7.45 2.65
N GLU A 643 -18.35 7.41 3.45
CA GLU A 643 -18.35 6.92 4.83
C GLU A 643 -19.45 7.63 5.64
N GLY A 644 -20.25 6.85 6.36
CA GLY A 644 -21.38 7.36 7.12
C GLY A 644 -22.68 7.52 6.33
N THR A 645 -22.69 7.33 5.01
CA THR A 645 -23.93 7.36 4.19
C THR A 645 -24.88 6.24 4.65
N PRO A 646 -26.14 6.53 5.01
CA PRO A 646 -27.13 5.51 5.34
C PRO A 646 -27.33 4.55 4.17
N LEU A 647 -27.33 3.25 4.42
CA LEU A 647 -27.52 2.21 3.39
C LEU A 647 -28.81 1.43 3.60
N VAL A 648 -29.07 0.96 4.82
CA VAL A 648 -30.20 0.11 5.14
C VAL A 648 -30.77 0.51 6.51
N GLU A 649 -32.07 0.62 6.62
CA GLU A 649 -32.78 0.79 7.88
C GLU A 649 -33.45 -0.53 8.26
N LEU A 650 -33.19 -1.00 9.49
CA LEU A 650 -33.80 -2.19 10.07
C LEU A 650 -34.74 -1.79 11.20
N ASP A 651 -35.95 -2.35 11.21
CA ASP A 651 -36.82 -2.33 12.39
C ASP A 651 -36.50 -3.53 13.27
N GLU A 652 -36.34 -3.30 14.58
CA GLU A 652 -36.26 -4.39 15.55
C GLU A 652 -37.58 -5.15 15.55
N ASN A 653 -37.54 -6.46 15.28
CA ASN A 653 -38.70 -7.33 15.57
C ASN A 653 -38.91 -7.30 17.06
N GLN A 654 -39.99 -6.64 17.51
CA GLN A 654 -40.51 -6.85 18.86
C GLN A 654 -41.05 -8.29 18.90
N ALA A 655 -40.23 -9.23 19.39
CA ALA A 655 -40.62 -10.60 19.67
C ALA A 655 -41.52 -10.65 20.91
#